data_57ed4a8a34b1e60d177591ee43f94914
#
_entry.id   57ed4a8a34b1e60d177591ee43f94914
#
_cell.length_a   1.000
_cell.length_b   1.000
_cell.length_c   1.000
_cell.angle_alpha   90.00
_cell.angle_beta   90.00
_cell.angle_gamma   90.00
#
_symmetry.space_group_name_H-M   'P 1'
#
loop_
_entity.id
_entity.type
_entity.pdbx_description
1 polymer ?
#
loop_
_entity_poly.entity_id
_entity_poly.type
_entity_poly.pdbx_seq_one_letter_code
_entity_poly.pdbx_strand_id
1 'polypeptide(L)'
;TKEIDAKLAEVVALETAVWGEAPSDAAIRAMRQRITLDTRKTKHQESHATPAVIDAWREQLDTETGLSQEQRQAGYQAAWTDIAAGGTVPALDGVGLTVEGAAMQGRASATEAWIRATAWKLVPPSTPYADMERVHAELVETAKAEFVALTPPEAVQTGYLTENLALFTSRAELDLEHGAVQTVEASREHTAGGVGVVPLLRVIHGKDAEGRRLDDEQQAAVAHLCSAGLVKTMEARAGAGKTFTLAQATRAWQSQDQLVVVLGNAADTSRVAATEIAAATGGTRPESMTLAAFHGRGKTGMGQRAQSIRAQLVEAAKGPGAVVILDEAGTAGNRDFADLVAFAAEHGVAVRAVGDRYQQSAIDAGGLWAYIATREGVGVELEEVRRFHDPREADLSKRLAAGDPSVWAEYLDMGRIHIVADSEHAIAAAAETVASARAAGKDALAISRSNTDRVALADGIHLLDSNRDAGDLFSFGQIDVATGDTIRARRNDTRLLDSHGSPVFNGSTWNITQATADGLHAVRTETPDASVFFPGDYCAKHIEAEHAITVTRVQGATVDRSALVGVENMTLEQAYPALTRSRERFDLFIPAHTHAEALRMLEEVSANRGGKTAALDAYTRQLDEVTDHVAARQVEHDRAETQREQARQEQRQQEKARAELAATPQRDRPDWKKTDTEIKAEAAQLRAAMVEADQLPATQAALDAKRAVLDGLKTEHTRSQEAIVAPAASLAADMTAHWQQWKAEATDLVTQAEQPLNAAEDRLAQKRGDRFGIKSAQRKVEDAKEQLHATFPASGDPGRDYYFERDKWRARAVHETIQRTHGHETDQWRQTCAPQDVAVIDHQTQQHQGVEDLLSELPGIGYDHRQGDWTQHLPVAGWQKKQQIDPAAERWKSADPAAVIRSGQSWAAEIQARHKHTAAALNQADTRIGYQQRQLDHVPATAAKARERFAELAREWSIREAQPERYREIEQDKRTEARQLDAERSRQRYTSHDYDHHRGGPDRGHGRSM
;
A
#
# COMPACT_ATOMS: atom_id res chain seq x y z
N THR A 1 -4.41 -27.72 21.14
CA THR A 1 -4.50 -28.99 20.38
C THR A 1 -5.87 -29.64 20.60
N LYS A 2 -6.31 -29.88 21.83
CA LYS A 2 -7.63 -30.51 22.12
C LYS A 2 -8.82 -29.69 21.62
N GLU A 3 -8.77 -28.35 21.69
CA GLU A 3 -9.81 -27.47 21.19
C GLU A 3 -9.85 -27.50 19.66
N ILE A 4 -8.69 -27.50 19.01
CA ILE A 4 -8.57 -27.65 17.56
C ILE A 4 -9.13 -28.98 17.09
N ASP A 5 -8.80 -30.07 17.79
CA ASP A 5 -9.28 -31.41 17.44
C ASP A 5 -10.80 -31.54 17.64
N ALA A 6 -11.37 -30.89 18.67
CA ALA A 6 -12.82 -30.86 18.91
C ALA A 6 -13.58 -30.05 17.84
N LYS A 7 -13.12 -28.86 17.52
CA LYS A 7 -13.68 -28.03 16.44
C LYS A 7 -13.54 -28.72 15.06
N LEU A 8 -12.41 -29.39 14.81
CA LEU A 8 -12.21 -30.14 13.57
C LEU A 8 -13.22 -31.27 13.44
N ALA A 9 -13.44 -32.02 14.52
CA ALA A 9 -14.44 -33.11 14.52
C ALA A 9 -15.85 -32.58 14.27
N GLU A 10 -16.21 -31.43 14.82
CA GLU A 10 -17.50 -30.77 14.62
C GLU A 10 -17.68 -30.33 13.14
N VAL A 11 -16.66 -29.68 12.55
CA VAL A 11 -16.70 -29.21 11.16
C VAL A 11 -16.76 -30.40 10.20
N VAL A 12 -15.97 -31.45 10.42
CA VAL A 12 -15.99 -32.68 9.60
C VAL A 12 -17.36 -33.37 9.69
N ALA A 13 -17.97 -33.41 10.87
CA ALA A 13 -19.31 -33.98 11.04
C ALA A 13 -20.38 -33.16 10.30
N LEU A 14 -20.27 -31.82 10.34
CA LEU A 14 -21.19 -30.91 9.64
C LEU A 14 -21.06 -31.06 8.12
N GLU A 15 -19.85 -31.07 7.58
CA GLU A 15 -19.58 -31.27 6.16
C GLU A 15 -20.08 -32.65 5.69
N THR A 16 -19.82 -33.69 6.47
CA THR A 16 -20.34 -35.04 6.15
C THR A 16 -21.87 -35.07 6.15
N ALA A 17 -22.52 -34.34 7.07
CA ALA A 17 -23.98 -34.27 7.12
C ALA A 17 -24.59 -33.48 5.94
N VAL A 18 -23.88 -32.45 5.45
CA VAL A 18 -24.33 -31.60 4.31
C VAL A 18 -24.15 -32.32 2.98
N TRP A 19 -23.00 -32.96 2.77
CA TRP A 19 -22.62 -33.53 1.47
C TRP A 19 -22.85 -35.05 1.36
N GLY A 20 -23.14 -35.75 2.45
CA GLY A 20 -23.40 -37.20 2.49
C GLY A 20 -22.13 -38.06 2.43
N GLU A 21 -20.95 -37.47 2.26
CA GLU A 21 -19.65 -38.13 2.24
C GLU A 21 -18.67 -37.44 3.16
N ALA A 22 -17.74 -38.18 3.77
CA ALA A 22 -16.71 -37.60 4.61
C ALA A 22 -15.71 -36.80 3.77
N PRO A 23 -15.26 -35.60 4.21
CA PRO A 23 -14.26 -34.82 3.52
C PRO A 23 -12.97 -35.61 3.30
N SER A 24 -12.27 -35.35 2.18
CA SER A 24 -10.98 -35.99 1.89
C SER A 24 -9.92 -35.63 2.96
N ASP A 25 -8.89 -36.45 3.11
CA ASP A 25 -7.77 -36.20 4.02
C ASP A 25 -7.08 -34.86 3.75
N ALA A 26 -7.10 -34.37 2.53
CA ALA A 26 -6.56 -33.07 2.14
C ALA A 26 -7.46 -31.93 2.67
N ALA A 27 -8.79 -32.05 2.53
CA ALA A 27 -9.77 -31.14 3.07
C ALA A 27 -9.71 -31.10 4.60
N ILE A 28 -9.60 -32.25 5.27
CA ILE A 28 -9.45 -32.34 6.71
C ILE A 28 -8.17 -31.63 7.19
N ARG A 29 -7.05 -31.78 6.48
CA ARG A 29 -5.80 -31.04 6.79
C ARG A 29 -5.96 -29.53 6.63
N ALA A 30 -6.62 -29.07 5.57
CA ALA A 30 -6.89 -27.66 5.32
C ALA A 30 -7.82 -27.08 6.41
N MET A 31 -8.88 -27.78 6.79
CA MET A 31 -9.78 -27.42 7.89
C MET A 31 -9.03 -27.32 9.21
N ARG A 32 -8.16 -28.27 9.51
CA ARG A 32 -7.33 -28.28 10.71
C ARG A 32 -6.39 -27.08 10.75
N GLN A 33 -5.75 -26.75 9.65
CA GLN A 33 -4.87 -25.60 9.55
C GLN A 33 -5.64 -24.30 9.76
N ARG A 34 -6.82 -24.17 9.18
CA ARG A 34 -7.72 -23.02 9.35
C ARG A 34 -8.16 -22.86 10.79
N ILE A 35 -8.70 -23.93 11.42
CA ILE A 35 -9.10 -23.92 12.82
C ILE A 35 -7.91 -23.56 13.72
N THR A 36 -6.69 -23.99 13.35
CA THR A 36 -5.47 -23.63 14.07
C THR A 36 -5.17 -22.12 13.96
N LEU A 37 -5.40 -21.51 12.79
CA LEU A 37 -5.21 -20.07 12.59
C LEU A 37 -6.29 -19.27 13.32
N ASP A 38 -7.55 -19.68 13.22
CA ASP A 38 -8.69 -19.02 13.89
C ASP A 38 -8.62 -19.12 15.42
N THR A 39 -8.02 -20.18 15.97
CA THR A 39 -7.80 -20.35 17.41
C THR A 39 -6.52 -19.68 17.90
N ARG A 40 -5.62 -19.23 17.01
CA ARG A 40 -4.46 -18.42 17.39
C ARG A 40 -4.93 -17.00 17.73
N LYS A 41 -4.73 -16.62 18.98
CA LYS A 41 -4.87 -15.23 19.40
C LYS A 41 -3.89 -14.37 18.57
N THR A 42 -4.35 -13.25 18.06
CA THR A 42 -3.50 -12.33 17.29
C THR A 42 -2.32 -11.89 18.15
N LYS A 43 -1.15 -11.76 17.52
CA LYS A 43 0.13 -11.40 18.18
C LYS A 43 0.02 -10.09 19.01
N HIS A 44 -0.90 -9.19 18.65
CA HIS A 44 -1.22 -7.97 19.39
C HIS A 44 -1.98 -8.21 20.71
N GLN A 45 -2.75 -9.27 20.81
CA GLN A 45 -3.42 -9.62 22.07
C GLN A 45 -2.47 -10.30 23.06
N GLU A 46 -1.36 -10.88 22.57
CA GLU A 46 -0.34 -11.55 23.39
C GLU A 46 0.84 -10.65 23.77
N SER A 47 1.02 -9.48 23.09
CA SER A 47 2.21 -8.63 23.26
C SER A 47 2.24 -7.85 24.58
N HIS A 48 1.13 -7.77 25.30
CA HIS A 48 1.09 -7.19 26.65
C HIS A 48 0.65 -8.26 27.64
N ALA A 49 1.64 -8.92 28.23
CA ALA A 49 1.41 -9.79 29.38
C ALA A 49 0.93 -8.95 30.58
N THR A 50 -0.32 -8.49 30.54
CA THR A 50 -0.95 -7.87 31.70
C THR A 50 -1.06 -8.91 32.80
N PRO A 51 -1.01 -8.52 34.09
CA PRO A 51 -1.21 -9.44 35.20
C PRO A 51 -2.43 -10.37 34.99
N ALA A 52 -3.52 -9.86 34.45
CA ALA A 52 -4.73 -10.64 34.14
C ALA A 52 -4.51 -11.75 33.09
N VAL A 53 -3.68 -11.52 32.06
CA VAL A 53 -3.33 -12.54 31.04
C VAL A 53 -2.42 -13.60 31.64
N ILE A 54 -1.47 -13.19 32.48
CA ILE A 54 -0.57 -14.12 33.20
C ILE A 54 -1.37 -15.00 34.17
N ASP A 55 -2.34 -14.42 34.85
CA ASP A 55 -3.19 -15.18 35.79
C ASP A 55 -4.13 -16.14 35.06
N ALA A 56 -4.70 -15.74 33.93
CA ALA A 56 -5.49 -16.65 33.08
C ALA A 56 -4.65 -17.81 32.52
N TRP A 57 -3.41 -17.57 32.13
CA TRP A 57 -2.50 -18.64 31.69
C TRP A 57 -2.12 -19.58 32.86
N ARG A 58 -1.96 -19.05 34.06
CA ARG A 58 -1.71 -19.86 35.26
C ARG A 58 -2.90 -20.76 35.56
N GLU A 59 -4.12 -20.19 35.55
CA GLU A 59 -5.35 -20.95 35.80
C GLU A 59 -5.58 -22.02 34.72
N GLN A 60 -5.29 -21.73 33.48
CA GLN A 60 -5.32 -22.68 32.35
C GLN A 60 -4.29 -23.83 32.59
N LEU A 61 -3.05 -23.51 32.97
CA LEU A 61 -2.01 -24.47 33.28
C LEU A 61 -2.39 -25.34 34.50
N ASP A 62 -3.00 -24.75 35.53
CA ASP A 62 -3.51 -25.47 36.68
C ASP A 62 -4.59 -26.47 36.28
N THR A 63 -5.50 -26.08 35.43
CA THR A 63 -6.61 -26.90 34.93
C THR A 63 -6.10 -28.03 34.01
N GLU A 64 -5.17 -27.73 33.10
CA GLU A 64 -4.67 -28.70 32.11
C GLU A 64 -3.71 -29.74 32.75
N THR A 65 -2.90 -29.35 33.73
CA THR A 65 -1.90 -30.21 34.34
C THR A 65 -2.38 -30.90 35.62
N GLY A 66 -3.40 -30.36 36.25
CA GLY A 66 -3.87 -30.83 37.58
C GLY A 66 -2.85 -30.59 38.71
N LEU A 67 -1.81 -29.76 38.44
CA LEU A 67 -0.73 -29.48 39.38
C LEU A 67 -0.83 -28.02 39.84
N SER A 68 -0.67 -27.77 41.13
CA SER A 68 -0.58 -26.38 41.64
C SER A 68 0.70 -25.71 41.16
N GLN A 69 0.71 -24.36 41.19
CA GLN A 69 1.89 -23.58 40.84
C GLN A 69 3.13 -24.00 41.63
N GLU A 70 2.99 -24.29 42.92
CA GLU A 70 4.08 -24.74 43.76
C GLU A 70 4.60 -26.13 43.37
N GLN A 71 3.70 -27.06 43.01
CA GLN A 71 4.08 -28.39 42.53
C GLN A 71 4.80 -28.34 41.19
N ARG A 72 4.37 -27.48 40.27
CA ARG A 72 5.05 -27.26 38.98
C ARG A 72 6.43 -26.64 39.22
N GLN A 73 6.52 -25.61 40.06
CA GLN A 73 7.77 -24.92 40.35
C GLN A 73 8.77 -25.86 41.05
N ALA A 74 8.30 -26.71 41.95
CA ALA A 74 9.11 -27.75 42.55
C ALA A 74 9.57 -28.82 41.53
N GLY A 75 8.69 -29.21 40.60
CA GLY A 75 9.01 -30.12 39.50
C GLY A 75 10.04 -29.54 38.54
N TYR A 76 9.87 -28.24 38.18
CA TYR A 76 10.88 -27.54 37.40
C TYR A 76 12.21 -27.41 38.12
N GLN A 77 12.23 -27.02 39.40
CA GLN A 77 13.45 -26.93 40.17
C GLN A 77 14.16 -28.30 40.32
N ALA A 78 13.42 -29.39 40.52
CA ALA A 78 13.99 -30.74 40.56
C ALA A 78 14.59 -31.13 39.20
N ALA A 79 13.86 -30.92 38.10
CA ALA A 79 14.37 -31.17 36.74
C ALA A 79 15.59 -30.31 36.40
N TRP A 80 15.60 -29.04 36.82
CA TRP A 80 16.73 -28.16 36.64
C TRP A 80 17.94 -28.55 37.50
N THR A 81 17.71 -29.05 38.70
CA THR A 81 18.79 -29.52 39.57
C THR A 81 19.45 -30.77 39.00
N ASP A 82 18.68 -31.71 38.44
CA ASP A 82 19.20 -32.89 37.76
C ASP A 82 19.98 -32.53 36.47
N ILE A 83 19.49 -31.57 35.66
CA ILE A 83 20.20 -31.09 34.48
C ILE A 83 21.48 -30.33 34.89
N ALA A 84 21.43 -29.53 35.96
CA ALA A 84 22.58 -28.77 36.45
C ALA A 84 23.67 -29.66 37.09
N ALA A 85 23.30 -30.81 37.65
CA ALA A 85 24.25 -31.70 38.34
C ALA A 85 25.13 -32.55 37.40
N GLY A 86 24.76 -32.66 36.12
CA GLY A 86 25.43 -33.58 35.18
C GLY A 86 26.23 -32.95 34.04
N GLY A 87 26.20 -31.63 33.91
CA GLY A 87 26.78 -30.94 32.71
C GLY A 87 28.17 -30.35 33.00
N THR A 88 29.14 -30.65 32.13
CA THR A 88 30.40 -29.87 32.04
C THR A 88 30.19 -28.84 30.91
N VAL A 89 30.63 -27.59 31.14
CA VAL A 89 30.66 -26.58 30.10
C VAL A 89 31.57 -27.09 28.96
N PRO A 90 31.05 -27.24 27.72
CA PRO A 90 31.86 -27.75 26.63
C PRO A 90 32.98 -26.74 26.27
N ALA A 91 34.08 -27.23 25.69
CA ALA A 91 35.07 -26.35 25.12
C ALA A 91 34.45 -25.59 23.90
N LEU A 92 34.70 -24.28 23.84
CA LEU A 92 34.13 -23.41 22.81
C LEU A 92 35.12 -23.11 21.65
N ASP A 93 36.25 -23.85 21.60
CA ASP A 93 37.28 -23.69 20.58
C ASP A 93 36.69 -23.90 19.15
N GLY A 94 36.84 -22.91 18.28
CA GLY A 94 36.31 -22.94 16.91
C GLY A 94 34.80 -22.71 16.75
N VAL A 95 34.04 -22.60 17.85
CA VAL A 95 32.58 -22.37 17.75
C VAL A 95 32.25 -20.97 17.24
N GLY A 96 33.15 -20.00 17.42
CA GLY A 96 33.02 -18.64 16.83
C GLY A 96 32.84 -18.65 15.33
N LEU A 97 33.66 -19.41 14.61
CA LEU A 97 33.53 -19.60 13.14
C LEU A 97 32.23 -20.31 12.76
N THR A 98 31.73 -21.20 13.63
CA THR A 98 30.43 -21.86 13.39
C THR A 98 29.27 -20.87 13.56
N VAL A 99 29.35 -19.95 14.54
CA VAL A 99 28.35 -18.87 14.72
C VAL A 99 28.42 -17.92 13.55
N GLU A 100 29.63 -17.51 13.12
CA GLU A 100 29.84 -16.67 11.94
C GLU A 100 29.19 -17.31 10.70
N GLY A 101 29.56 -18.55 10.39
CA GLY A 101 29.04 -19.26 9.21
C GLY A 101 27.51 -19.40 9.24
N ALA A 102 26.91 -19.68 10.42
CA ALA A 102 25.46 -19.77 10.58
C ALA A 102 24.75 -18.40 10.50
N ALA A 103 25.35 -17.35 11.04
CA ALA A 103 24.79 -16.00 11.00
C ALA A 103 24.85 -15.41 9.59
N MET A 104 25.89 -15.72 8.82
CA MET A 104 26.10 -15.25 7.44
C MET A 104 25.40 -16.11 6.40
N GLN A 105 24.80 -17.24 6.76
CA GLN A 105 24.11 -18.09 5.80
C GLN A 105 23.03 -17.34 5.01
N GLY A 106 23.25 -17.19 3.70
CA GLY A 106 22.38 -16.46 2.79
C GLY A 106 22.34 -14.95 3.01
N ARG A 107 23.36 -14.34 3.64
CA ARG A 107 23.45 -12.92 3.97
C ARG A 107 24.85 -12.36 3.66
N ALA A 108 24.88 -11.13 3.16
CA ALA A 108 26.14 -10.36 3.03
C ALA A 108 26.49 -9.62 4.33
N SER A 109 25.51 -9.32 5.19
CA SER A 109 25.69 -8.73 6.51
C SER A 109 24.70 -9.25 7.52
N ALA A 110 25.02 -9.16 8.81
CA ALA A 110 24.18 -9.56 9.93
C ALA A 110 24.20 -8.49 11.02
N THR A 111 23.04 -8.24 11.66
CA THR A 111 22.97 -7.36 12.83
C THR A 111 23.50 -8.10 14.08
N GLU A 112 23.97 -7.32 15.06
CA GLU A 112 24.38 -7.92 16.34
C GLU A 112 23.24 -8.73 16.98
N ALA A 113 22.00 -8.23 16.93
CA ALA A 113 20.84 -8.97 17.40
C ALA A 113 20.67 -10.33 16.70
N TRP A 114 20.95 -10.42 15.40
CA TRP A 114 20.91 -11.69 14.67
C TRP A 114 22.06 -12.62 15.04
N ILE A 115 23.26 -12.10 15.26
CA ILE A 115 24.41 -12.87 15.72
C ILE A 115 24.08 -13.46 17.10
N ARG A 116 23.58 -12.67 18.04
CA ARG A 116 23.11 -13.11 19.37
C ARG A 116 22.03 -14.19 19.26
N ALA A 117 21.02 -13.99 18.44
CA ALA A 117 19.96 -14.99 18.22
C ALA A 117 20.47 -16.29 17.60
N THR A 118 21.50 -16.21 16.74
CA THR A 118 22.13 -17.38 16.13
C THR A 118 23.02 -18.12 17.16
N ALA A 119 23.77 -17.39 17.97
CA ALA A 119 24.57 -17.95 19.07
C ALA A 119 23.71 -18.75 20.06
N TRP A 120 22.49 -18.28 20.40
CA TRP A 120 21.56 -19.05 21.23
C TRP A 120 21.22 -20.42 20.66
N LYS A 121 21.07 -20.56 19.35
CA LYS A 121 20.79 -21.85 18.69
C LYS A 121 21.99 -22.81 18.73
N LEU A 122 23.17 -22.28 18.96
CA LEU A 122 24.44 -23.01 18.97
C LEU A 122 24.98 -23.25 20.40
N VAL A 123 24.32 -22.74 21.46
CA VAL A 123 24.60 -23.14 22.84
C VAL A 123 24.44 -24.63 22.93
N PRO A 124 25.50 -25.37 23.34
CA PRO A 124 25.42 -26.82 23.41
C PRO A 124 24.31 -27.30 24.35
N PRO A 125 23.51 -28.31 23.94
CA PRO A 125 22.39 -28.80 24.77
C PRO A 125 22.81 -29.35 26.15
N SER A 126 24.08 -29.71 26.29
CA SER A 126 24.69 -30.20 27.56
C SER A 126 25.09 -29.06 28.52
N THR A 127 24.93 -27.80 28.13
CA THR A 127 25.30 -26.67 28.98
C THR A 127 24.36 -26.56 30.18
N PRO A 128 24.89 -26.51 31.42
CA PRO A 128 24.08 -26.29 32.59
C PRO A 128 23.29 -24.97 32.49
N TYR A 129 22.06 -24.97 32.99
CA TYR A 129 21.20 -23.77 32.90
C TYR A 129 21.83 -22.51 33.50
N ALA A 130 22.50 -22.67 34.66
CA ALA A 130 23.18 -21.57 35.32
C ALA A 130 24.32 -20.94 34.48
N ASP A 131 24.88 -21.70 33.55
CA ASP A 131 25.97 -21.26 32.66
C ASP A 131 25.51 -20.80 31.27
N MET A 132 24.24 -21.04 30.91
CA MET A 132 23.75 -20.78 29.54
C MET A 132 23.94 -19.32 29.08
N GLU A 133 23.63 -18.33 29.92
CA GLU A 133 23.82 -16.91 29.60
C GLU A 133 25.30 -16.56 29.46
N ARG A 134 26.16 -17.11 30.34
CA ARG A 134 27.61 -16.91 30.25
C ARG A 134 28.17 -17.52 28.97
N VAL A 135 27.82 -18.77 28.68
CA VAL A 135 28.25 -19.47 27.46
C VAL A 135 27.73 -18.76 26.21
N HIS A 136 26.48 -18.32 26.24
CA HIS A 136 25.94 -17.50 25.12
C HIS A 136 26.73 -16.22 24.93
N ALA A 137 26.99 -15.44 25.98
CA ALA A 137 27.79 -14.22 25.91
C ALA A 137 29.19 -14.49 25.37
N GLU A 138 29.83 -15.57 25.84
CA GLU A 138 31.16 -15.97 25.35
C GLU A 138 31.15 -16.38 23.87
N LEU A 139 30.10 -17.08 23.40
CA LEU A 139 29.89 -17.40 21.98
C LEU A 139 29.73 -16.15 21.14
N VAL A 140 28.95 -15.16 21.62
CA VAL A 140 28.77 -13.90 20.91
C VAL A 140 30.08 -13.13 20.78
N GLU A 141 30.85 -12.98 21.88
CA GLU A 141 32.11 -12.26 21.84
C GLU A 141 33.17 -12.98 20.99
N THR A 142 33.25 -14.30 21.09
CA THR A 142 34.14 -15.12 20.24
C THR A 142 33.76 -14.98 18.77
N ALA A 143 32.46 -14.99 18.45
CA ALA A 143 31.98 -14.79 17.09
C ALA A 143 32.27 -13.37 16.58
N LYS A 144 32.03 -12.35 17.41
CA LYS A 144 32.31 -10.94 17.03
C LYS A 144 33.78 -10.70 16.68
N ALA A 145 34.70 -11.44 17.26
CA ALA A 145 36.13 -11.37 16.93
C ALA A 145 36.43 -11.87 15.49
N GLU A 146 35.62 -12.76 14.93
CA GLU A 146 35.75 -13.28 13.57
C GLU A 146 35.10 -12.36 12.52
N PHE A 147 34.14 -11.52 12.96
CA PHE A 147 33.43 -10.59 12.07
C PHE A 147 34.22 -9.30 11.82
N VAL A 148 33.94 -8.67 10.69
CA VAL A 148 34.32 -7.29 10.39
C VAL A 148 33.13 -6.38 10.66
N ALA A 149 33.30 -5.38 11.53
CA ALA A 149 32.26 -4.39 11.79
C ALA A 149 32.05 -3.49 10.56
N LEU A 150 30.83 -3.38 10.10
CA LEU A 150 30.42 -2.45 9.04
C LEU A 150 29.91 -1.14 9.62
N THR A 151 29.31 -1.18 10.81
CA THR A 151 28.84 0.02 11.51
C THR A 151 30.05 0.77 12.10
N PRO A 152 30.26 2.05 11.73
CA PRO A 152 31.28 2.88 12.36
C PRO A 152 31.05 2.97 13.88
N PRO A 153 32.10 2.90 14.70
CA PRO A 153 31.96 2.97 16.17
C PRO A 153 31.24 4.25 16.63
N GLU A 154 31.41 5.34 15.92
CA GLU A 154 30.78 6.64 16.16
C GLU A 154 29.26 6.57 16.12
N ALA A 155 28.69 5.71 15.29
CA ALA A 155 27.24 5.51 15.19
C ALA A 155 26.63 5.04 16.51
N VAL A 156 27.31 4.13 17.21
CA VAL A 156 26.87 3.61 18.52
C VAL A 156 27.23 4.59 19.63
N GLN A 157 28.45 5.16 19.58
CA GLN A 157 28.91 6.11 20.60
C GLN A 157 28.08 7.39 20.65
N THR A 158 27.62 7.89 19.51
CA THR A 158 26.76 9.08 19.43
C THR A 158 25.28 8.78 19.71
N GLY A 159 24.90 7.48 19.86
CA GLY A 159 23.52 7.04 20.04
C GLY A 159 22.67 7.15 18.77
N TYR A 160 23.31 7.28 17.60
CA TYR A 160 22.61 7.23 16.31
C TYR A 160 22.00 5.86 16.07
N LEU A 161 22.76 4.80 16.34
CA LEU A 161 22.29 3.41 16.32
C LEU A 161 22.45 2.77 17.70
N THR A 162 21.52 1.88 18.05
CA THR A 162 21.71 0.98 19.19
C THR A 162 22.67 -0.15 18.81
N GLU A 163 23.44 -0.66 19.77
CA GLU A 163 24.38 -1.75 19.57
C GLU A 163 23.75 -2.96 18.85
N ASN A 164 22.53 -3.31 19.21
CA ASN A 164 21.79 -4.42 18.60
C ASN A 164 21.55 -4.28 17.08
N LEU A 165 21.58 -3.06 16.54
CA LEU A 165 21.41 -2.77 15.12
C LEU A 165 22.75 -2.60 14.39
N ALA A 166 23.88 -2.66 15.08
CA ALA A 166 25.19 -2.64 14.47
C ALA A 166 25.35 -3.79 13.47
N LEU A 167 25.88 -3.49 12.30
CA LEU A 167 26.07 -4.45 11.21
C LEU A 167 27.49 -5.01 11.20
N PHE A 168 27.57 -6.28 10.87
CA PHE A 168 28.79 -7.05 10.76
C PHE A 168 28.78 -7.88 9.47
N THR A 169 29.96 -8.19 8.92
CA THR A 169 30.13 -9.11 7.80
C THR A 169 31.29 -10.06 8.06
N SER A 170 31.38 -11.15 7.29
CA SER A 170 32.57 -12.00 7.30
C SER A 170 33.68 -11.37 6.47
N ARG A 171 34.93 -11.66 6.84
CA ARG A 171 36.09 -11.25 6.04
C ARG A 171 36.05 -11.83 4.63
N ALA A 172 35.63 -13.10 4.51
CA ALA A 172 35.49 -13.77 3.23
C ALA A 172 34.48 -13.09 2.29
N GLU A 173 33.35 -12.62 2.81
CA GLU A 173 32.35 -11.88 2.01
C GLU A 173 32.89 -10.52 1.60
N LEU A 174 33.53 -9.79 2.52
CA LEU A 174 34.11 -8.49 2.24
C LEU A 174 35.25 -8.56 1.19
N ASP A 175 36.13 -9.54 1.30
CA ASP A 175 37.23 -9.76 0.35
C ASP A 175 36.69 -10.14 -1.05
N LEU A 176 35.62 -10.95 -1.10
CA LEU A 176 34.91 -11.31 -2.32
C LEU A 176 34.31 -10.08 -3.03
N GLU A 177 33.56 -9.26 -2.27
CA GLU A 177 32.92 -8.05 -2.80
C GLU A 177 33.99 -7.03 -3.26
N HIS A 178 35.03 -6.76 -2.45
CA HIS A 178 36.13 -5.89 -2.79
C HIS A 178 36.88 -6.37 -4.05
N GLY A 179 37.19 -7.68 -4.13
CA GLY A 179 37.86 -8.26 -5.28
C GLY A 179 37.06 -8.08 -6.57
N ALA A 180 35.75 -8.28 -6.52
CA ALA A 180 34.87 -8.06 -7.67
C ALA A 180 34.81 -6.58 -8.08
N VAL A 181 34.65 -5.66 -7.14
CA VAL A 181 34.61 -4.20 -7.39
C VAL A 181 35.94 -3.74 -8.00
N GLN A 182 37.08 -4.11 -7.41
CA GLN A 182 38.43 -3.77 -7.92
C GLN A 182 38.66 -4.32 -9.34
N THR A 183 38.22 -5.54 -9.61
CA THR A 183 38.30 -6.17 -10.94
C THR A 183 37.50 -5.37 -11.97
N VAL A 184 36.26 -4.96 -11.63
CA VAL A 184 35.40 -4.14 -12.51
C VAL A 184 36.05 -2.78 -12.77
N GLU A 185 36.56 -2.13 -11.73
CA GLU A 185 37.21 -0.81 -11.85
C GLU A 185 38.49 -0.86 -12.66
N ALA A 186 39.35 -1.85 -12.43
CA ALA A 186 40.58 -2.03 -13.17
C ALA A 186 40.37 -2.37 -14.66
N SER A 187 39.20 -2.93 -14.99
CA SER A 187 38.87 -3.37 -16.35
C SER A 187 37.98 -2.42 -17.15
N ARG A 188 37.76 -1.17 -16.68
CA ARG A 188 36.93 -0.18 -17.37
C ARG A 188 37.38 0.13 -18.80
N GLU A 189 38.68 0.18 -19.04
CA GLU A 189 39.27 0.48 -20.36
C GLU A 189 39.45 -0.76 -21.24
N HIS A 190 39.02 -1.94 -20.79
CA HIS A 190 39.11 -3.17 -21.56
C HIS A 190 38.25 -3.10 -22.83
N THR A 191 38.71 -3.60 -23.95
CA THR A 191 38.03 -3.51 -25.25
C THR A 191 36.88 -4.51 -25.45
N ALA A 192 36.70 -5.48 -24.54
CA ALA A 192 35.68 -6.50 -24.63
C ALA A 192 34.25 -5.94 -24.78
N GLY A 193 33.42 -6.60 -25.59
CA GLY A 193 32.05 -6.25 -25.84
C GLY A 193 31.83 -4.95 -26.62
N GLY A 194 32.93 -4.30 -27.04
CA GLY A 194 32.82 -3.09 -27.86
C GLY A 194 32.28 -3.40 -29.27
N VAL A 195 31.45 -2.51 -29.78
CA VAL A 195 30.87 -2.57 -31.13
C VAL A 195 31.37 -1.35 -31.93
N GLY A 196 31.78 -1.54 -33.17
CA GLY A 196 32.20 -0.44 -34.05
C GLY A 196 31.05 0.57 -34.27
N VAL A 197 31.40 1.85 -34.49
CA VAL A 197 30.43 2.94 -34.57
C VAL A 197 29.38 2.71 -35.67
N VAL A 198 29.75 2.26 -36.85
CA VAL A 198 28.84 2.04 -37.99
C VAL A 198 27.80 0.94 -37.71
N PRO A 199 28.19 -0.26 -37.25
CA PRO A 199 27.23 -1.30 -36.84
C PRO A 199 26.31 -0.82 -35.71
N LEU A 200 26.84 -0.12 -34.73
CA LEU A 200 26.05 0.43 -33.60
C LEU A 200 24.99 1.44 -34.05
N LEU A 201 25.37 2.43 -34.85
CA LEU A 201 24.42 3.44 -35.37
C LEU A 201 23.36 2.81 -36.27
N ARG A 202 23.70 1.75 -37.02
CA ARG A 202 22.72 1.01 -37.85
C ARG A 202 21.65 0.34 -36.96
N VAL A 203 22.03 -0.15 -35.78
CA VAL A 203 21.09 -0.77 -34.84
C VAL A 203 20.27 0.29 -34.11
N ILE A 204 20.92 1.34 -33.60
CA ILE A 204 20.27 2.40 -32.81
C ILE A 204 19.20 3.14 -33.63
N HIS A 205 19.51 3.47 -34.89
CA HIS A 205 18.56 4.21 -35.76
C HIS A 205 17.73 3.30 -36.66
N GLY A 206 17.97 1.98 -36.60
CA GLY A 206 17.25 0.98 -37.37
C GLY A 206 15.85 0.70 -36.84
N LYS A 207 15.20 -0.25 -37.52
CA LYS A 207 13.96 -0.89 -37.04
C LYS A 207 14.23 -2.37 -36.82
N ASP A 208 13.52 -2.96 -35.87
CA ASP A 208 13.49 -4.43 -35.73
C ASP A 208 12.64 -5.10 -36.82
N ALA A 209 12.45 -6.41 -36.70
CA ALA A 209 11.67 -7.20 -37.66
C ALA A 209 10.20 -6.81 -37.69
N GLU A 210 9.66 -6.30 -36.56
CA GLU A 210 8.28 -5.81 -36.39
C GLU A 210 8.12 -4.31 -36.72
N GLY A 211 9.18 -3.65 -37.11
CA GLY A 211 9.18 -2.22 -37.50
C GLY A 211 9.25 -1.24 -36.32
N ARG A 212 9.50 -1.74 -35.09
CA ARG A 212 9.66 -0.92 -33.87
C ARG A 212 11.03 -0.22 -33.87
N ARG A 213 11.14 0.90 -33.17
CA ARG A 213 12.38 1.64 -32.96
C ARG A 213 12.70 1.77 -31.50
N LEU A 214 13.99 1.88 -31.18
CA LEU A 214 14.46 2.31 -29.87
C LEU A 214 14.08 3.77 -29.64
N ASP A 215 13.59 4.10 -28.43
CA ASP A 215 13.52 5.46 -27.95
C ASP A 215 14.88 5.96 -27.46
N ASP A 216 14.96 7.22 -27.04
CA ASP A 216 16.22 7.87 -26.69
C ASP A 216 16.92 7.18 -25.50
N GLU A 217 16.16 6.76 -24.49
CA GLU A 217 16.68 6.04 -23.31
C GLU A 217 17.20 4.64 -23.69
N GLN A 218 16.46 3.91 -24.49
CA GLN A 218 16.86 2.61 -25.00
C GLN A 218 18.07 2.72 -25.95
N GLN A 219 18.15 3.77 -26.77
CA GLN A 219 19.29 4.05 -27.63
C GLN A 219 20.55 4.25 -26.77
N ALA A 220 20.45 5.07 -25.72
CA ALA A 220 21.55 5.29 -24.78
C ALA A 220 21.96 3.99 -24.07
N ALA A 221 21.02 3.16 -23.65
CA ALA A 221 21.28 1.87 -23.02
C ALA A 221 21.96 0.88 -23.98
N VAL A 222 21.54 0.78 -25.24
CA VAL A 222 22.20 -0.05 -26.27
C VAL A 222 23.62 0.47 -26.51
N ALA A 223 23.81 1.79 -26.63
CA ALA A 223 25.13 2.37 -26.81
C ALA A 223 26.06 2.07 -25.62
N HIS A 224 25.55 2.17 -24.40
CA HIS A 224 26.29 1.82 -23.18
C HIS A 224 26.68 0.34 -23.15
N LEU A 225 25.73 -0.58 -23.36
CA LEU A 225 25.98 -2.01 -23.36
C LEU A 225 26.95 -2.45 -24.44
N CYS A 226 26.91 -1.81 -25.62
CA CYS A 226 27.79 -2.04 -26.74
C CYS A 226 29.12 -1.24 -26.67
N SER A 227 29.31 -0.41 -25.64
CA SER A 227 30.58 0.25 -25.42
C SER A 227 31.64 -0.72 -24.88
N ALA A 228 32.91 -0.40 -25.10
CA ALA A 228 34.05 -1.15 -24.56
C ALA A 228 33.99 -1.17 -23.01
N GLY A 229 34.45 -2.27 -22.43
CA GLY A 229 34.48 -2.50 -20.99
C GLY A 229 34.14 -3.96 -20.66
N LEU A 230 34.87 -4.52 -19.72
CA LEU A 230 34.68 -5.93 -19.37
C LEU A 230 33.31 -6.19 -18.75
N VAL A 231 32.91 -5.35 -17.82
CA VAL A 231 31.61 -5.46 -17.15
C VAL A 231 30.82 -4.16 -17.35
N LYS A 232 29.62 -4.28 -17.90
CA LYS A 232 28.62 -3.21 -17.97
C LYS A 232 27.30 -3.74 -17.40
N THR A 233 26.57 -2.86 -16.74
CA THR A 233 25.28 -3.20 -16.16
C THR A 233 24.17 -2.33 -16.72
N MET A 234 22.97 -2.88 -16.78
CA MET A 234 21.76 -2.14 -17.07
C MET A 234 20.72 -2.42 -16.00
N GLU A 235 20.34 -1.40 -15.29
CA GLU A 235 19.19 -1.46 -14.43
C GLU A 235 17.93 -1.13 -15.23
N ALA A 236 16.94 -1.98 -15.20
CA ALA A 236 15.73 -1.82 -15.98
C ALA A 236 14.51 -2.18 -15.16
N ARG A 237 13.68 -1.18 -14.87
CA ARG A 237 12.44 -1.36 -14.11
C ARG A 237 11.48 -2.33 -14.81
N ALA A 238 10.59 -2.93 -14.03
CA ALA A 238 9.57 -3.83 -14.58
C ALA A 238 8.77 -3.14 -15.69
N GLY A 239 8.86 -3.68 -16.92
CA GLY A 239 8.16 -3.11 -18.08
C GLY A 239 8.89 -1.96 -18.81
N ALA A 240 10.16 -1.70 -18.51
CA ALA A 240 10.95 -0.67 -19.20
C ALA A 240 11.46 -1.10 -20.60
N GLY A 241 11.20 -2.33 -21.04
CA GLY A 241 11.62 -2.81 -22.35
C GLY A 241 12.99 -3.49 -22.34
N LYS A 242 13.40 -4.07 -21.19
CA LYS A 242 14.67 -4.79 -20.97
C LYS A 242 15.02 -5.75 -22.13
N THR A 243 14.12 -6.70 -22.44
CA THR A 243 14.36 -7.72 -23.46
C THR A 243 14.51 -7.11 -24.86
N PHE A 244 13.75 -6.08 -25.19
CA PHE A 244 13.85 -5.39 -26.48
C PHE A 244 15.23 -4.68 -26.62
N THR A 245 15.68 -3.99 -25.59
CA THR A 245 16.98 -3.33 -25.56
C THR A 245 18.12 -4.35 -25.68
N LEU A 246 18.06 -5.47 -24.93
CA LEU A 246 19.03 -6.55 -25.03
C LEU A 246 19.06 -7.22 -26.41
N ALA A 247 17.92 -7.40 -27.05
CA ALA A 247 17.84 -7.95 -28.39
C ALA A 247 18.57 -7.04 -29.40
N GLN A 248 18.38 -5.72 -29.31
CA GLN A 248 19.08 -4.80 -30.20
C GLN A 248 20.60 -4.77 -29.94
N ALA A 249 21.02 -4.79 -28.68
CA ALA A 249 22.44 -4.94 -28.34
C ALA A 249 23.03 -6.26 -28.87
N THR A 250 22.29 -7.37 -28.72
CA THR A 250 22.69 -8.68 -29.26
C THR A 250 22.84 -8.64 -30.79
N ARG A 251 21.93 -7.99 -31.49
CA ARG A 251 22.02 -7.80 -32.93
C ARG A 251 23.29 -7.02 -33.33
N ALA A 252 23.70 -6.02 -32.53
CA ALA A 252 24.92 -5.28 -32.76
C ALA A 252 26.16 -6.18 -32.60
N TRP A 253 26.25 -6.97 -31.52
CA TRP A 253 27.38 -7.92 -31.29
C TRP A 253 27.43 -9.00 -32.38
N GLN A 254 26.30 -9.64 -32.70
CA GLN A 254 26.25 -10.69 -33.74
C GLN A 254 26.60 -10.15 -35.13
N SER A 255 26.31 -8.87 -35.42
CA SER A 255 26.73 -8.23 -36.70
C SER A 255 28.24 -8.09 -36.85
N GLN A 256 28.99 -8.33 -35.79
CA GLN A 256 30.45 -8.34 -35.76
C GLN A 256 31.00 -9.73 -35.37
N ASP A 257 30.24 -10.78 -35.58
CA ASP A 257 30.58 -12.18 -35.31
C ASP A 257 30.93 -12.45 -33.82
N GLN A 258 30.55 -11.57 -32.88
CA GLN A 258 30.79 -11.82 -31.46
C GLN A 258 29.85 -12.94 -30.96
N LEU A 259 30.42 -13.87 -30.18
CA LEU A 259 29.66 -14.95 -29.56
C LEU A 259 28.86 -14.40 -28.38
N VAL A 260 27.53 -14.60 -28.38
CA VAL A 260 26.66 -14.19 -27.29
C VAL A 260 26.08 -15.42 -26.57
N VAL A 261 26.18 -15.43 -25.24
CA VAL A 261 25.63 -16.46 -24.37
C VAL A 261 24.73 -15.79 -23.31
N VAL A 262 23.55 -16.37 -23.06
CA VAL A 262 22.60 -15.86 -22.04
C VAL A 262 22.66 -16.74 -20.81
N LEU A 263 22.98 -16.15 -19.67
CA LEU A 263 22.92 -16.79 -18.35
C LEU A 263 21.73 -16.24 -17.56
N GLY A 264 21.14 -17.08 -16.70
CA GLY A 264 20.08 -16.70 -15.75
C GLY A 264 20.11 -17.62 -14.54
N ASN A 265 19.33 -17.30 -13.51
CA ASN A 265 19.30 -18.13 -12.29
C ASN A 265 18.41 -19.38 -12.42
N ALA A 266 17.48 -19.42 -13.38
CA ALA A 266 16.69 -20.61 -13.72
C ALA A 266 16.88 -20.99 -15.18
N ALA A 267 16.81 -22.30 -15.46
CA ALA A 267 17.04 -22.82 -16.80
C ALA A 267 15.97 -22.35 -17.81
N ASP A 268 14.71 -22.27 -17.35
CA ASP A 268 13.62 -21.83 -18.19
C ASP A 268 13.70 -20.33 -18.48
N THR A 269 13.98 -19.50 -17.49
CA THR A 269 14.13 -18.04 -17.65
C THR A 269 15.23 -17.69 -18.66
N SER A 270 16.40 -18.33 -18.54
CA SER A 270 17.52 -18.09 -19.49
C SER A 270 17.17 -18.56 -20.90
N ARG A 271 16.43 -19.65 -21.03
CA ARG A 271 15.97 -20.19 -22.33
C ARG A 271 14.94 -19.25 -22.97
N VAL A 272 13.97 -18.75 -22.18
CA VAL A 272 12.96 -17.79 -22.63
C VAL A 272 13.62 -16.51 -23.11
N ALA A 273 14.51 -15.93 -22.32
CA ALA A 273 15.24 -14.72 -22.68
C ALA A 273 16.03 -14.90 -24.01
N ALA A 274 16.74 -16.02 -24.16
CA ALA A 274 17.45 -16.33 -25.41
C ALA A 274 16.49 -16.49 -26.62
N THR A 275 15.30 -17.04 -26.41
CA THR A 275 14.28 -17.22 -27.46
C THR A 275 13.65 -15.88 -27.85
N GLU A 276 13.30 -15.03 -26.89
CA GLU A 276 12.76 -13.69 -27.13
C GLU A 276 13.78 -12.78 -27.84
N ILE A 277 15.08 -12.86 -27.44
CA ILE A 277 16.16 -12.16 -28.12
C ILE A 277 16.25 -12.62 -29.57
N ALA A 278 16.22 -13.91 -29.83
CA ALA A 278 16.26 -14.45 -31.21
C ALA A 278 15.07 -14.00 -32.05
N ALA A 279 13.88 -14.06 -31.51
CA ALA A 279 12.65 -13.60 -32.18
C ALA A 279 12.75 -12.10 -32.55
N ALA A 280 13.17 -11.26 -31.62
CA ALA A 280 13.29 -9.82 -31.84
C ALA A 280 14.46 -9.42 -32.78
N THR A 281 15.51 -10.22 -32.86
CA THR A 281 16.65 -9.96 -33.75
C THR A 281 16.44 -10.55 -35.16
N GLY A 282 15.61 -11.56 -35.32
CA GLY A 282 15.55 -12.39 -36.55
C GLY A 282 16.86 -13.14 -36.81
N GLY A 283 17.76 -13.25 -35.79
CA GLY A 283 19.09 -13.82 -35.86
C GLY A 283 19.22 -15.18 -35.24
N THR A 284 20.47 -15.65 -35.10
CA THR A 284 20.78 -16.91 -34.42
C THR A 284 20.45 -16.79 -32.93
N ARG A 285 19.74 -17.80 -32.43
CA ARG A 285 19.42 -17.89 -31.01
C ARG A 285 20.69 -18.06 -30.18
N PRO A 286 20.98 -17.20 -29.19
CA PRO A 286 22.10 -17.39 -28.29
C PRO A 286 22.00 -18.72 -27.51
N GLU A 287 23.13 -19.33 -27.22
CA GLU A 287 23.19 -20.41 -26.22
C GLU A 287 22.76 -19.90 -24.86
N SER A 288 22.08 -20.73 -24.07
CA SER A 288 21.60 -20.35 -22.76
C SER A 288 21.76 -21.45 -21.73
N MET A 289 22.07 -21.05 -20.47
CA MET A 289 22.14 -21.96 -19.33
C MET A 289 22.00 -21.21 -18.01
N THR A 290 21.93 -21.95 -16.89
CA THR A 290 21.94 -21.33 -15.56
C THR A 290 23.36 -20.91 -15.17
N LEU A 291 23.45 -19.82 -14.40
CA LEU A 291 24.70 -19.33 -13.81
C LEU A 291 25.38 -20.42 -12.95
N ALA A 292 24.58 -21.14 -12.14
CA ALA A 292 25.09 -22.28 -11.34
C ALA A 292 25.68 -23.42 -12.19
N ALA A 293 25.06 -23.77 -13.32
CA ALA A 293 25.61 -24.76 -14.25
C ALA A 293 26.88 -24.24 -14.92
N PHE A 294 26.93 -22.96 -15.28
CA PHE A 294 28.10 -22.30 -15.85
C PHE A 294 29.32 -22.38 -14.92
N HIS A 295 29.11 -22.23 -13.59
CA HIS A 295 30.14 -22.38 -12.57
C HIS A 295 30.41 -23.83 -12.13
N GLY A 296 29.66 -24.80 -12.61
CA GLY A 296 29.79 -26.19 -12.20
C GLY A 296 29.29 -26.52 -10.79
N ARG A 297 28.40 -25.68 -10.24
CA ARG A 297 27.83 -25.83 -8.88
C ARG A 297 26.63 -26.77 -8.80
N GLY A 298 26.36 -27.57 -9.85
CA GLY A 298 25.35 -28.61 -9.79
C GLY A 298 25.81 -29.86 -9.02
N LYS A 299 24.87 -30.75 -8.67
CA LYS A 299 25.14 -32.01 -7.94
C LYS A 299 26.17 -32.90 -8.61
N THR A 300 26.37 -32.77 -9.91
CA THR A 300 27.28 -33.55 -10.75
C THR A 300 28.51 -32.77 -11.19
N GLY A 301 28.77 -31.59 -10.65
CA GLY A 301 29.85 -30.72 -11.09
C GLY A 301 29.55 -30.05 -12.46
N MET A 302 30.63 -29.60 -13.12
CA MET A 302 30.49 -28.93 -14.42
C MET A 302 30.24 -29.96 -15.54
N GLY A 303 29.01 -29.94 -16.09
CA GLY A 303 28.63 -30.80 -17.20
C GLY A 303 29.39 -30.48 -18.51
N GLN A 304 29.44 -31.44 -19.44
CA GLN A 304 30.13 -31.28 -20.73
C GLN A 304 29.63 -30.04 -21.52
N ARG A 305 28.35 -29.72 -21.49
CA ARG A 305 27.79 -28.54 -22.18
C ARG A 305 28.36 -27.24 -21.61
N ALA A 306 28.43 -27.11 -20.27
CA ALA A 306 29.03 -25.92 -19.64
C ALA A 306 30.51 -25.78 -19.98
N GLN A 307 31.25 -26.88 -19.96
CA GLN A 307 32.67 -26.89 -20.37
C GLN A 307 32.82 -26.45 -21.83
N SER A 308 32.00 -26.96 -22.74
CA SER A 308 32.00 -26.60 -24.16
C SER A 308 31.68 -25.09 -24.35
N ILE A 309 30.65 -24.56 -23.69
CA ILE A 309 30.29 -23.15 -23.82
C ILE A 309 31.39 -22.23 -23.25
N ARG A 310 31.96 -22.58 -22.11
CA ARG A 310 33.12 -21.81 -21.54
C ARG A 310 34.29 -21.83 -22.49
N ALA A 311 34.64 -22.97 -23.08
CA ALA A 311 35.74 -23.08 -24.05
C ALA A 311 35.46 -22.26 -25.32
N GLN A 312 34.24 -22.26 -25.84
CA GLN A 312 33.84 -21.43 -26.97
C GLN A 312 33.95 -19.91 -26.66
N LEU A 313 33.48 -19.47 -25.46
CA LEU A 313 33.62 -18.08 -25.03
C LEU A 313 35.09 -17.65 -24.95
N VAL A 314 35.95 -18.48 -24.34
CA VAL A 314 37.39 -18.21 -24.23
C VAL A 314 38.04 -18.12 -25.59
N GLU A 315 37.67 -18.99 -26.54
CA GLU A 315 38.23 -18.96 -27.89
C GLU A 315 37.69 -17.75 -28.69
N ALA A 316 36.40 -17.45 -28.60
CA ALA A 316 35.81 -16.28 -29.26
C ALA A 316 36.41 -14.95 -28.73
N ALA A 317 36.73 -14.87 -27.44
CA ALA A 317 37.34 -13.70 -26.84
C ALA A 317 38.72 -13.36 -27.41
N LYS A 318 39.47 -14.35 -27.94
CA LYS A 318 40.75 -14.15 -28.61
C LYS A 318 40.63 -13.62 -30.03
N GLY A 319 39.42 -13.66 -30.60
CA GLY A 319 39.14 -13.28 -31.99
C GLY A 319 38.06 -12.20 -32.08
N PRO A 320 36.86 -12.53 -32.59
CA PRO A 320 35.80 -11.52 -32.84
C PRO A 320 35.23 -10.93 -31.57
N GLY A 321 35.35 -11.63 -30.43
CA GLY A 321 34.81 -11.21 -29.13
C GLY A 321 33.73 -12.17 -28.59
N ALA A 322 33.56 -12.12 -27.28
CA ALA A 322 32.58 -12.92 -26.58
C ALA A 322 31.83 -12.06 -25.53
N VAL A 323 30.51 -12.23 -25.49
CA VAL A 323 29.63 -11.51 -24.59
C VAL A 323 28.76 -12.49 -23.80
N VAL A 324 28.76 -12.38 -22.51
CA VAL A 324 27.82 -13.06 -21.60
C VAL A 324 26.79 -12.06 -21.14
N ILE A 325 25.53 -12.30 -21.45
CA ILE A 325 24.39 -11.59 -20.87
C ILE A 325 23.97 -12.35 -19.61
N LEU A 326 23.98 -11.69 -18.46
CA LEU A 326 23.36 -12.19 -17.23
C LEU A 326 22.02 -11.50 -17.06
N ASP A 327 20.94 -12.21 -17.34
CA ASP A 327 19.58 -11.71 -17.14
C ASP A 327 19.10 -11.96 -15.69
N GLU A 328 18.27 -11.05 -15.16
CA GLU A 328 17.82 -11.01 -13.76
C GLU A 328 18.99 -11.04 -12.77
N ALA A 329 20.02 -10.24 -13.04
CA ALA A 329 21.27 -10.19 -12.27
C ALA A 329 21.06 -9.85 -10.78
N GLY A 330 19.97 -9.14 -10.43
CA GLY A 330 19.58 -8.85 -9.04
C GLY A 330 19.30 -10.11 -8.21
N THR A 331 18.95 -11.24 -8.86
CA THR A 331 18.71 -12.51 -8.20
C THR A 331 19.96 -13.41 -8.11
N ALA A 332 21.11 -12.98 -8.66
CA ALA A 332 22.38 -13.68 -8.55
C ALA A 332 23.01 -13.49 -7.16
N GLY A 333 23.51 -14.55 -6.56
CA GLY A 333 24.29 -14.47 -5.33
C GLY A 333 25.63 -13.74 -5.54
N ASN A 334 26.13 -13.07 -4.50
CA ASN A 334 27.38 -12.31 -4.56
C ASN A 334 28.54 -13.18 -5.07
N ARG A 335 28.66 -14.41 -4.59
CA ARG A 335 29.69 -15.36 -5.01
C ARG A 335 29.57 -15.75 -6.49
N ASP A 336 28.33 -16.04 -6.96
CA ASP A 336 28.12 -16.41 -8.35
C ASP A 336 28.44 -15.25 -9.29
N PHE A 337 28.07 -14.02 -8.88
CA PHE A 337 28.35 -12.83 -9.66
C PHE A 337 29.86 -12.48 -9.65
N ALA A 338 30.52 -12.56 -8.50
CA ALA A 338 31.96 -12.32 -8.37
C ALA A 338 32.78 -13.33 -9.20
N ASP A 339 32.43 -14.64 -9.17
CA ASP A 339 33.08 -15.66 -9.97
C ASP A 339 32.87 -15.43 -11.49
N LEU A 340 31.72 -14.87 -11.90
CA LEU A 340 31.50 -14.48 -13.30
C LEU A 340 32.39 -13.29 -13.69
N VAL A 341 32.54 -12.30 -12.82
CA VAL A 341 33.45 -11.15 -13.02
C VAL A 341 34.90 -11.63 -13.10
N ALA A 342 35.32 -12.54 -12.22
CA ALA A 342 36.64 -13.14 -12.26
C ALA A 342 36.90 -13.90 -13.56
N PHE A 343 35.96 -14.73 -14.01
CA PHE A 343 36.02 -15.42 -15.29
C PHE A 343 36.15 -14.45 -16.48
N ALA A 344 35.38 -13.36 -16.43
CA ALA A 344 35.43 -12.32 -17.44
C ALA A 344 36.83 -11.68 -17.53
N ALA A 345 37.42 -11.34 -16.39
CA ALA A 345 38.74 -10.72 -16.31
C ALA A 345 39.87 -11.67 -16.76
N GLU A 346 39.82 -12.93 -16.35
CA GLU A 346 40.81 -13.96 -16.72
C GLU A 346 40.87 -14.22 -18.22
N HIS A 347 39.70 -14.16 -18.88
CA HIS A 347 39.58 -14.62 -20.28
C HIS A 347 39.24 -13.51 -21.29
N GLY A 348 39.04 -12.26 -20.85
CA GLY A 348 38.67 -11.16 -21.74
C GLY A 348 37.24 -11.26 -22.29
N VAL A 349 36.36 -11.96 -21.59
CA VAL A 349 34.93 -12.12 -21.98
C VAL A 349 34.11 -10.97 -21.42
N ALA A 350 33.34 -10.28 -22.26
CA ALA A 350 32.48 -9.20 -21.80
C ALA A 350 31.27 -9.74 -21.00
N VAL A 351 30.96 -9.13 -19.87
CA VAL A 351 29.74 -9.39 -19.10
C VAL A 351 28.81 -8.19 -19.20
N ARG A 352 27.54 -8.48 -19.50
CA ARG A 352 26.44 -7.52 -19.57
C ARG A 352 25.35 -7.98 -18.60
N ALA A 353 25.38 -7.45 -17.38
CA ALA A 353 24.52 -7.88 -16.29
C ALA A 353 23.31 -6.96 -16.19
N VAL A 354 22.12 -7.51 -16.37
CA VAL A 354 20.86 -6.77 -16.47
C VAL A 354 19.88 -7.23 -15.41
N GLY A 355 19.26 -6.30 -14.71
CA GLY A 355 18.33 -6.62 -13.64
C GLY A 355 17.51 -5.43 -13.16
N ASP A 356 16.77 -5.63 -12.09
CA ASP A 356 15.98 -4.61 -11.40
C ASP A 356 16.25 -4.77 -9.89
N ARG A 357 16.85 -3.74 -9.26
CA ARG A 357 17.17 -3.77 -7.81
C ARG A 357 15.94 -3.75 -6.92
N TYR A 358 14.80 -3.35 -7.45
CA TYR A 358 13.52 -3.25 -6.72
C TYR A 358 12.72 -4.55 -6.75
N GLN A 359 13.16 -5.53 -7.53
CA GLN A 359 12.58 -6.87 -7.55
C GLN A 359 13.26 -7.79 -6.51
N GLN A 360 12.85 -9.05 -6.49
CA GLN A 360 13.36 -10.03 -5.52
C GLN A 360 14.89 -10.16 -5.62
N SER A 361 15.53 -10.20 -4.45
CA SER A 361 16.96 -10.42 -4.31
C SER A 361 17.32 -11.91 -4.37
N ALA A 362 18.62 -12.20 -4.46
CA ALA A 362 19.19 -13.53 -4.40
C ALA A 362 18.71 -14.33 -3.17
N ILE A 363 18.66 -15.66 -3.28
CA ILE A 363 18.41 -16.56 -2.13
C ILE A 363 19.63 -16.55 -1.20
N ASP A 364 20.84 -16.63 -1.76
CA ASP A 364 22.12 -16.49 -1.05
C ASP A 364 22.48 -15.01 -0.78
N ALA A 365 23.65 -14.72 -0.20
CA ALA A 365 24.16 -13.37 -0.07
C ALA A 365 24.05 -12.63 -1.41
N GLY A 366 23.51 -11.41 -1.41
CA GLY A 366 23.17 -10.66 -2.60
C GLY A 366 23.41 -9.15 -2.44
N GLY A 367 23.19 -8.39 -3.50
CA GLY A 367 23.35 -6.94 -3.53
C GLY A 367 24.61 -6.46 -4.26
N LEU A 368 25.59 -7.32 -4.50
CA LEU A 368 26.86 -6.94 -5.14
C LEU A 368 26.65 -6.39 -6.57
N TRP A 369 25.78 -7.02 -7.38
CA TRP A 369 25.44 -6.49 -8.70
C TRP A 369 24.88 -5.06 -8.62
N ALA A 370 23.91 -4.82 -7.73
CA ALA A 370 23.29 -3.52 -7.56
C ALA A 370 24.31 -2.46 -7.10
N TYR A 371 25.22 -2.83 -6.20
CA TYR A 371 26.30 -1.95 -5.75
C TYR A 371 27.30 -1.62 -6.89
N ILE A 372 27.69 -2.60 -7.71
CA ILE A 372 28.54 -2.39 -8.87
C ILE A 372 27.83 -1.52 -9.92
N ALA A 373 26.52 -1.66 -10.11
CA ALA A 373 25.74 -0.85 -11.03
C ALA A 373 25.77 0.65 -10.71
N THR A 374 26.02 1.05 -9.46
CA THR A 374 26.15 2.47 -9.07
C THR A 374 27.51 3.07 -9.42
N ARG A 375 28.47 2.27 -9.88
CA ARG A 375 29.84 2.76 -10.21
C ARG A 375 29.84 3.55 -11.50
N GLU A 376 30.58 4.66 -11.50
CA GLU A 376 30.70 5.56 -12.66
C GLU A 376 31.13 4.82 -13.93
N GLY A 377 30.40 5.00 -15.00
CA GLY A 377 30.70 4.39 -16.30
C GLY A 377 30.42 2.88 -16.42
N VAL A 378 29.89 2.23 -15.35
CA VAL A 378 29.53 0.81 -15.34
C VAL A 378 28.05 0.59 -15.60
N GLY A 379 27.18 1.37 -14.96
CA GLY A 379 25.74 1.22 -15.03
C GLY A 379 25.04 2.20 -15.96
N VAL A 380 23.90 1.78 -16.49
CA VAL A 380 22.89 2.61 -17.14
C VAL A 380 21.52 2.19 -16.62
N GLU A 381 20.59 3.12 -16.53
CA GLU A 381 19.24 2.86 -16.03
C GLU A 381 18.19 3.09 -17.13
N LEU A 382 17.18 2.19 -17.21
CA LEU A 382 15.95 2.35 -17.98
C LEU A 382 14.80 2.66 -17.00
N GLU A 383 14.39 3.91 -16.93
CA GLU A 383 13.39 4.39 -15.98
C GLU A 383 11.99 4.40 -16.56
N GLU A 384 11.85 4.57 -17.88
CA GLU A 384 10.56 4.72 -18.51
C GLU A 384 9.82 3.39 -18.61
N VAL A 385 8.73 3.28 -17.86
CA VAL A 385 7.91 2.07 -17.82
C VAL A 385 6.88 2.11 -18.96
N ARG A 386 6.97 1.14 -19.87
CA ARG A 386 6.18 1.04 -21.11
C ARG A 386 5.11 -0.05 -21.11
N ARG A 387 5.04 -0.83 -20.01
CA ARG A 387 4.13 -1.97 -19.90
C ARG A 387 2.67 -1.56 -19.83
N PHE A 388 2.38 -0.52 -19.07
CA PHE A 388 1.02 -0.14 -18.73
C PHE A 388 0.35 0.65 -19.85
N HIS A 389 -0.93 0.38 -20.08
CA HIS A 389 -1.75 1.18 -20.98
C HIS A 389 -2.12 2.55 -20.36
N ASP A 390 -2.25 2.61 -19.03
CA ASP A 390 -2.50 3.84 -18.28
C ASP A 390 -1.17 4.47 -17.82
N PRO A 391 -0.84 5.72 -18.25
CA PRO A 391 0.36 6.41 -17.81
C PRO A 391 0.44 6.65 -16.29
N ARG A 392 -0.70 6.73 -15.59
CA ARG A 392 -0.74 6.87 -14.14
C ARG A 392 -0.16 5.63 -13.45
N GLU A 393 -0.47 4.43 -13.95
CA GLU A 393 0.09 3.20 -13.40
C GLU A 393 1.60 3.11 -13.59
N ALA A 394 2.13 3.66 -14.68
CA ALA A 394 3.57 3.75 -14.90
C ALA A 394 4.25 4.63 -13.83
N ASP A 395 3.68 5.80 -13.53
CA ASP A 395 4.18 6.69 -12.47
C ASP A 395 4.07 6.06 -11.09
N LEU A 396 2.89 5.53 -10.76
CA LEU A 396 2.66 4.87 -9.47
C LEU A 396 3.59 3.67 -9.26
N SER A 397 3.88 2.90 -10.32
CA SER A 397 4.82 1.78 -10.21
C SER A 397 6.25 2.22 -9.89
N LYS A 398 6.69 3.37 -10.40
CA LYS A 398 8.01 3.95 -10.07
C LYS A 398 8.06 4.39 -8.61
N ARG A 399 7.04 5.09 -8.14
CA ARG A 399 6.92 5.54 -6.76
C ARG A 399 6.78 4.38 -5.79
N LEU A 400 6.01 3.33 -6.16
CA LEU A 400 5.93 2.10 -5.39
C LEU A 400 7.29 1.43 -5.23
N ALA A 401 8.07 1.28 -6.30
CA ALA A 401 9.43 0.73 -6.25
C ALA A 401 10.33 1.52 -5.29
N ALA A 402 10.21 2.84 -5.27
CA ALA A 402 10.92 3.72 -4.35
C ALA A 402 10.43 3.57 -2.88
N GLY A 403 9.24 2.99 -2.67
CA GLY A 403 8.63 2.78 -1.34
C GLY A 403 7.80 3.95 -0.85
N ASP A 404 7.33 4.79 -1.75
CA ASP A 404 6.38 5.86 -1.42
C ASP A 404 5.05 5.27 -0.94
N PRO A 405 4.68 5.43 0.34
CA PRO A 405 3.44 4.85 0.86
C PRO A 405 2.18 5.55 0.33
N SER A 406 2.30 6.77 -0.19
CA SER A 406 1.14 7.53 -0.71
C SER A 406 0.50 6.90 -1.94
N VAL A 407 1.23 6.05 -2.66
CA VAL A 407 0.69 5.31 -3.83
C VAL A 407 -0.51 4.43 -3.49
N TRP A 408 -0.60 3.95 -2.26
CA TRP A 408 -1.68 3.05 -1.87
C TRP A 408 -3.04 3.74 -1.82
N ALA A 409 -3.08 4.99 -1.36
CA ALA A 409 -4.30 5.79 -1.42
C ALA A 409 -4.73 6.03 -2.87
N GLU A 410 -3.78 6.32 -3.77
CA GLU A 410 -4.07 6.51 -5.18
C GLU A 410 -4.56 5.22 -5.86
N TYR A 411 -3.96 4.06 -5.55
CA TYR A 411 -4.46 2.76 -6.05
C TYR A 411 -5.85 2.42 -5.50
N LEU A 412 -6.16 2.80 -4.26
CA LEU A 412 -7.49 2.65 -3.70
C LEU A 412 -8.51 3.52 -4.46
N ASP A 413 -8.18 4.79 -4.72
CA ASP A 413 -9.02 5.72 -5.50
C ASP A 413 -9.23 5.24 -6.95
N MET A 414 -8.22 4.58 -7.54
CA MET A 414 -8.33 3.95 -8.86
C MET A 414 -9.16 2.66 -8.85
N GLY A 415 -9.67 2.22 -7.70
CA GLY A 415 -10.39 0.97 -7.55
C GLY A 415 -9.54 -0.27 -7.87
N ARG A 416 -8.24 -0.23 -7.51
CA ARG A 416 -7.31 -1.36 -7.63
C ARG A 416 -7.23 -2.18 -6.36
N ILE A 417 -7.65 -1.62 -5.22
CA ILE A 417 -7.62 -2.26 -3.91
C ILE A 417 -9.06 -2.54 -3.47
N HIS A 418 -9.35 -3.80 -3.19
CA HIS A 418 -10.65 -4.29 -2.79
C HIS A 418 -10.60 -4.78 -1.35
N ILE A 419 -11.43 -4.21 -0.50
CA ILE A 419 -11.52 -4.60 0.90
C ILE A 419 -12.60 -5.65 1.02
N VAL A 420 -12.27 -6.77 1.65
CA VAL A 420 -13.13 -7.94 1.80
C VAL A 420 -13.18 -8.40 3.26
N ALA A 421 -14.19 -9.17 3.62
CA ALA A 421 -14.43 -9.54 5.01
C ALA A 421 -13.31 -10.41 5.62
N ASP A 422 -12.76 -11.34 4.83
CA ASP A 422 -11.74 -12.29 5.27
C ASP A 422 -10.94 -12.85 4.08
N SER A 423 -9.99 -13.73 4.37
CA SER A 423 -9.11 -14.35 3.35
C SER A 423 -9.85 -15.25 2.37
N GLU A 424 -10.98 -15.86 2.76
CA GLU A 424 -11.78 -16.71 1.85
C GLU A 424 -12.48 -15.84 0.82
N HIS A 425 -13.09 -14.74 1.26
CA HIS A 425 -13.68 -13.77 0.35
C HIS A 425 -12.63 -13.15 -0.58
N ALA A 426 -11.40 -12.93 -0.10
CA ALA A 426 -10.30 -12.47 -0.94
C ALA A 426 -9.94 -13.48 -2.03
N ILE A 427 -9.83 -14.76 -1.68
CA ILE A 427 -9.54 -15.85 -2.62
C ILE A 427 -10.68 -16.02 -3.62
N ALA A 428 -11.93 -16.04 -3.17
CA ALA A 428 -13.09 -16.18 -4.03
C ALA A 428 -13.20 -15.03 -5.03
N ALA A 429 -13.08 -13.78 -4.57
CA ALA A 429 -13.17 -12.58 -5.43
C ALA A 429 -12.01 -12.52 -6.44
N ALA A 430 -10.79 -12.88 -6.03
CA ALA A 430 -9.66 -12.94 -6.92
C ALA A 430 -9.82 -14.05 -7.99
N ALA A 431 -10.32 -15.21 -7.60
CA ALA A 431 -10.62 -16.31 -8.52
C ALA A 431 -11.69 -15.90 -9.56
N GLU A 432 -12.77 -15.27 -9.12
CA GLU A 432 -13.84 -14.74 -9.99
C GLU A 432 -13.30 -13.68 -10.95
N THR A 433 -12.46 -12.75 -10.46
CA THR A 433 -11.83 -11.70 -11.28
C THR A 433 -11.00 -12.32 -12.41
N VAL A 434 -10.18 -13.32 -12.11
CA VAL A 434 -9.33 -13.99 -13.10
C VAL A 434 -10.18 -14.84 -14.07
N ALA A 435 -11.13 -15.62 -13.57
CA ALA A 435 -12.01 -16.42 -14.41
C ALA A 435 -12.83 -15.54 -15.36
N SER A 436 -13.40 -14.45 -14.89
CA SER A 436 -14.13 -13.48 -15.70
C SER A 436 -13.25 -12.82 -16.77
N ALA A 437 -12.00 -12.48 -16.44
CA ALA A 437 -11.06 -11.93 -17.41
C ALA A 437 -10.71 -12.94 -18.50
N ARG A 438 -10.49 -14.21 -18.14
CA ARG A 438 -10.24 -15.30 -19.10
C ARG A 438 -11.45 -15.56 -19.99
N ALA A 439 -12.66 -15.57 -19.42
CA ALA A 439 -13.89 -15.70 -20.18
C ALA A 439 -14.08 -14.57 -21.21
N ALA A 440 -13.54 -13.36 -20.90
CA ALA A 440 -13.48 -12.22 -21.82
C ALA A 440 -12.30 -12.30 -22.84
N GLY A 441 -11.58 -13.42 -22.90
CA GLY A 441 -10.44 -13.62 -23.81
C GLY A 441 -9.17 -12.86 -23.42
N LYS A 442 -9.03 -12.42 -22.15
CA LYS A 442 -7.84 -11.77 -21.63
C LYS A 442 -6.89 -12.78 -21.00
N ASP A 443 -5.59 -12.54 -21.17
CA ASP A 443 -4.57 -13.26 -20.41
C ASP A 443 -4.62 -12.77 -18.95
N ALA A 444 -4.91 -13.68 -18.00
CA ALA A 444 -5.14 -13.29 -16.62
C ALA A 444 -4.52 -14.29 -15.63
N LEU A 445 -3.96 -13.77 -14.55
CA LEU A 445 -3.16 -14.50 -13.58
C LEU A 445 -3.56 -14.17 -12.14
N ALA A 446 -3.81 -15.21 -11.34
CA ALA A 446 -3.94 -15.07 -9.90
C ALA A 446 -2.58 -15.24 -9.21
N ILE A 447 -2.32 -14.38 -8.23
CA ILE A 447 -1.05 -14.32 -7.50
C ILE A 447 -1.35 -14.39 -6.01
N SER A 448 -0.58 -15.20 -5.28
CA SER A 448 -0.68 -15.29 -3.83
C SER A 448 0.69 -15.27 -3.17
N ARG A 449 0.72 -14.90 -1.88
CA ARG A 449 1.94 -15.01 -1.08
C ARG A 449 2.23 -16.44 -0.67
N SER A 450 1.22 -17.21 -0.29
CA SER A 450 1.37 -18.56 0.24
C SER A 450 1.04 -19.65 -0.78
N ASN A 451 1.64 -20.83 -0.63
CA ASN A 451 1.25 -22.00 -1.44
C ASN A 451 -0.16 -22.49 -1.11
N THR A 452 -0.64 -22.29 0.11
CA THR A 452 -1.99 -22.67 0.51
C THR A 452 -3.03 -21.86 -0.26
N ASP A 453 -2.87 -20.52 -0.25
CA ASP A 453 -3.79 -19.64 -0.98
C ASP A 453 -3.68 -19.84 -2.50
N ARG A 454 -2.47 -20.14 -3.00
CA ARG A 454 -2.28 -20.49 -4.41
C ARG A 454 -3.11 -21.69 -4.84
N VAL A 455 -3.12 -22.76 -4.03
CA VAL A 455 -3.93 -23.95 -4.32
C VAL A 455 -5.42 -23.58 -4.30
N ALA A 456 -5.88 -22.89 -3.26
CA ALA A 456 -7.28 -22.47 -3.15
C ALA A 456 -7.72 -21.54 -4.32
N LEU A 457 -6.84 -20.63 -4.75
CA LEU A 457 -7.08 -19.80 -5.94
C LEU A 457 -7.16 -20.63 -7.21
N ALA A 458 -6.24 -21.58 -7.39
CA ALA A 458 -6.23 -22.45 -8.57
C ALA A 458 -7.52 -23.29 -8.63
N ASP A 459 -7.95 -23.85 -7.52
CA ASP A 459 -9.20 -24.64 -7.43
C ASP A 459 -10.42 -23.75 -7.70
N GLY A 460 -10.45 -22.54 -7.12
CA GLY A 460 -11.54 -21.59 -7.35
C GLY A 460 -11.64 -21.15 -8.82
N ILE A 461 -10.52 -20.83 -9.47
CA ILE A 461 -10.49 -20.49 -10.89
C ILE A 461 -10.93 -21.69 -11.74
N HIS A 462 -10.43 -22.87 -11.39
CA HIS A 462 -10.78 -24.11 -12.05
C HIS A 462 -12.30 -24.37 -12.05
N LEU A 463 -12.97 -24.13 -10.93
CA LEU A 463 -14.43 -24.28 -10.80
C LEU A 463 -15.23 -23.23 -11.59
N LEU A 464 -14.68 -22.03 -11.77
CA LEU A 464 -15.36 -20.90 -12.41
C LEU A 464 -15.07 -20.77 -13.91
N ASP A 465 -14.07 -21.49 -14.45
CA ASP A 465 -13.67 -21.36 -15.85
C ASP A 465 -14.74 -21.96 -16.78
N SER A 466 -15.57 -21.06 -17.32
CA SER A 466 -16.70 -21.40 -18.19
C SER A 466 -16.28 -21.73 -19.64
N ASN A 467 -15.03 -21.50 -20.00
CA ASN A 467 -14.52 -21.83 -21.37
C ASN A 467 -14.11 -23.31 -21.51
N ARG A 468 -14.43 -24.13 -20.53
CA ARG A 468 -14.18 -25.57 -20.60
C ARG A 468 -15.22 -26.27 -21.43
N ASP A 469 -14.76 -27.00 -22.40
CA ASP A 469 -15.53 -28.14 -22.84
C ASP A 469 -15.72 -29.09 -21.66
N ALA A 470 -16.94 -29.57 -21.44
CA ALA A 470 -17.27 -30.54 -20.39
C ALA A 470 -16.60 -31.92 -20.70
N GLY A 471 -15.29 -31.89 -21.01
CA GLY A 471 -14.43 -33.05 -21.21
C GLY A 471 -14.14 -33.73 -19.87
N ASP A 472 -13.70 -34.96 -19.94
CA ASP A 472 -13.38 -35.77 -18.77
C ASP A 472 -12.28 -35.13 -17.95
N LEU A 473 -12.58 -34.89 -16.66
CA LEU A 473 -11.61 -34.44 -15.66
C LEU A 473 -10.75 -35.64 -15.25
N PHE A 474 -9.42 -35.47 -15.31
CA PHE A 474 -8.47 -36.53 -14.93
C PHE A 474 -7.71 -36.09 -13.64
N SER A 475 -7.73 -36.99 -12.66
CA SER A 475 -7.04 -36.76 -11.38
C SER A 475 -5.68 -37.46 -11.37
N PHE A 476 -4.61 -36.67 -11.10
CA PHE A 476 -3.25 -37.18 -10.91
C PHE A 476 -2.72 -36.72 -9.56
N GLY A 477 -2.83 -37.58 -8.55
CA GLY A 477 -2.38 -37.27 -7.20
C GLY A 477 -3.22 -36.17 -6.54
N GLN A 478 -2.71 -34.96 -6.50
CA GLN A 478 -3.38 -33.80 -5.86
C GLN A 478 -3.87 -32.75 -6.90
N ILE A 479 -3.78 -33.04 -8.16
CA ILE A 479 -4.20 -32.14 -9.23
C ILE A 479 -5.32 -32.74 -10.05
N ASP A 480 -6.32 -31.98 -10.33
CA ASP A 480 -7.39 -32.28 -11.28
C ASP A 480 -7.18 -31.39 -12.50
N VAL A 481 -7.13 -32.02 -13.68
CA VAL A 481 -6.83 -31.32 -14.93
C VAL A 481 -7.71 -31.86 -16.07
N ALA A 482 -7.97 -30.97 -17.02
CA ALA A 482 -8.71 -31.30 -18.24
C ALA A 482 -7.92 -30.87 -19.49
N THR A 483 -8.36 -31.33 -20.65
CA THR A 483 -7.88 -30.79 -21.92
C THR A 483 -8.13 -29.29 -22.00
N GLY A 484 -7.13 -28.52 -22.43
CA GLY A 484 -7.14 -27.05 -22.45
C GLY A 484 -6.52 -26.37 -21.24
N ASP A 485 -6.29 -27.07 -20.13
CA ASP A 485 -5.62 -26.53 -18.98
C ASP A 485 -4.13 -26.24 -19.24
N THR A 486 -3.61 -25.26 -18.56
CA THR A 486 -2.18 -24.97 -18.50
C THR A 486 -1.59 -25.58 -17.23
N ILE A 487 -0.50 -26.31 -17.41
CA ILE A 487 0.23 -26.99 -16.34
C ILE A 487 1.69 -26.54 -16.30
N ARG A 488 2.32 -26.72 -15.15
CA ARG A 488 3.74 -26.47 -14.93
C ARG A 488 4.47 -27.70 -14.42
N ALA A 489 5.64 -27.94 -14.98
CA ALA A 489 6.55 -28.99 -14.49
C ALA A 489 7.35 -28.48 -13.27
N ARG A 490 7.47 -29.32 -12.23
CA ARG A 490 8.20 -29.00 -10.97
C ARG A 490 9.56 -29.67 -10.84
N ARG A 491 9.96 -30.42 -11.87
CA ARG A 491 11.22 -31.16 -11.84
C ARG A 491 11.89 -31.14 -13.20
N ASN A 492 13.22 -30.91 -13.19
CA ASN A 492 14.02 -31.15 -14.36
C ASN A 492 14.03 -32.66 -14.68
N ASP A 493 13.61 -33.07 -15.86
CA ASP A 493 13.78 -34.46 -16.36
C ASP A 493 14.41 -34.42 -17.74
N THR A 494 15.68 -34.78 -17.80
CA THR A 494 16.46 -34.83 -19.05
C THR A 494 16.12 -36.00 -19.93
N ARG A 495 15.31 -36.96 -19.46
CA ARG A 495 14.86 -38.12 -20.24
C ARG A 495 13.51 -37.86 -20.89
N LEU A 496 12.74 -36.90 -20.32
CA LEU A 496 11.46 -36.48 -20.87
C LEU A 496 11.70 -35.34 -21.85
N LEU A 497 11.73 -35.69 -23.14
CA LEU A 497 12.05 -34.76 -24.23
C LEU A 497 10.77 -34.36 -24.96
N ASP A 498 10.66 -33.08 -25.33
CA ASP A 498 9.63 -32.61 -26.25
C ASP A 498 9.97 -33.05 -27.72
N SER A 499 9.03 -32.80 -28.64
CA SER A 499 9.19 -33.16 -30.04
C SER A 499 10.39 -32.50 -30.74
N HIS A 500 10.97 -31.47 -30.16
CA HIS A 500 12.18 -30.82 -30.63
C HIS A 500 13.45 -31.33 -29.93
N GLY A 501 13.32 -32.37 -29.10
CA GLY A 501 14.43 -32.97 -28.36
C GLY A 501 14.91 -32.13 -27.16
N SER A 502 14.13 -31.13 -26.71
CA SER A 502 14.46 -30.33 -25.55
C SER A 502 13.90 -30.97 -24.27
N PRO A 503 14.69 -31.05 -23.18
CA PRO A 503 14.23 -31.61 -21.91
C PRO A 503 13.11 -30.80 -21.26
N VAL A 504 12.32 -31.46 -20.42
CA VAL A 504 11.38 -30.82 -19.52
C VAL A 504 12.17 -30.21 -18.35
N PHE A 505 12.03 -28.92 -18.18
CA PHE A 505 12.67 -28.17 -17.07
C PHE A 505 11.67 -27.81 -15.98
N ASN A 506 12.17 -27.72 -14.76
CA ASN A 506 11.40 -27.13 -13.64
C ASN A 506 11.04 -25.67 -13.96
N GLY A 507 9.78 -25.35 -13.91
CA GLY A 507 9.26 -24.03 -14.27
C GLY A 507 8.59 -23.97 -15.65
N SER A 508 8.88 -24.89 -16.57
CA SER A 508 8.30 -24.87 -17.91
C SER A 508 6.78 -25.10 -17.88
N THR A 509 6.06 -24.30 -18.66
CA THR A 509 4.59 -24.31 -18.79
C THR A 509 4.15 -25.01 -20.07
N TRP A 510 3.01 -25.69 -19.99
CA TRP A 510 2.49 -26.56 -21.02
C TRP A 510 0.97 -26.48 -21.08
N ASN A 511 0.43 -26.38 -22.28
CA ASN A 511 -1.02 -26.43 -22.51
C ASN A 511 -1.44 -27.86 -22.84
N ILE A 512 -2.37 -28.43 -22.10
CA ILE A 512 -2.86 -29.79 -22.28
C ILE A 512 -3.67 -29.83 -23.57
N THR A 513 -3.21 -30.63 -24.53
CA THR A 513 -3.94 -30.89 -25.76
C THR A 513 -4.85 -32.12 -25.66
N GLN A 514 -4.50 -33.06 -24.79
CA GLN A 514 -5.31 -34.21 -24.49
C GLN A 514 -4.97 -34.79 -23.12
N ALA A 515 -5.97 -34.94 -22.26
CA ALA A 515 -5.87 -35.65 -20.99
C ALA A 515 -6.39 -37.09 -21.14
N THR A 516 -5.70 -38.05 -20.54
CA THR A 516 -6.04 -39.46 -20.53
C THR A 516 -5.72 -40.06 -19.17
N ALA A 517 -6.26 -41.26 -18.87
CA ALA A 517 -5.94 -41.96 -17.63
C ALA A 517 -4.44 -42.32 -17.50
N ASP A 518 -3.72 -42.49 -18.60
CA ASP A 518 -2.30 -42.85 -18.62
C ASP A 518 -1.37 -41.63 -18.48
N GLY A 519 -1.88 -40.40 -18.68
CA GLY A 519 -1.08 -39.19 -18.64
C GLY A 519 -1.60 -38.04 -19.51
N LEU A 520 -0.77 -37.04 -19.71
CA LEU A 520 -1.13 -35.81 -20.40
C LEU A 520 -0.30 -35.60 -21.65
N HIS A 521 -0.96 -35.40 -22.79
CA HIS A 521 -0.32 -34.81 -23.97
C HIS A 521 -0.41 -33.29 -23.85
N ALA A 522 0.69 -32.62 -24.00
CA ALA A 522 0.74 -31.15 -23.87
C ALA A 522 1.75 -30.53 -24.84
N VAL A 523 1.50 -29.27 -25.19
CA VAL A 523 2.41 -28.46 -26.01
C VAL A 523 2.98 -27.36 -25.12
N ARG A 524 4.23 -27.00 -25.40
CA ARG A 524 4.91 -25.95 -24.66
C ARG A 524 4.20 -24.60 -24.88
N THR A 525 3.89 -23.86 -23.83
CA THR A 525 3.13 -22.60 -23.95
C THR A 525 3.82 -21.59 -24.86
N GLU A 526 5.14 -21.50 -24.78
CA GLU A 526 5.93 -20.53 -25.56
C GLU A 526 6.30 -21.03 -26.98
N THR A 527 6.20 -22.33 -27.22
CA THR A 527 6.54 -22.99 -28.49
C THR A 527 5.48 -24.04 -28.77
N PRO A 528 4.29 -23.64 -29.27
CA PRO A 528 3.14 -24.54 -29.39
C PRO A 528 3.33 -25.75 -30.33
N ASP A 529 4.35 -25.77 -31.15
CA ASP A 529 4.79 -26.88 -31.99
C ASP A 529 5.67 -27.92 -31.26
N ALA A 530 6.14 -27.58 -30.04
CA ALA A 530 6.91 -28.49 -29.20
C ALA A 530 5.97 -29.27 -28.27
N SER A 531 5.69 -30.54 -28.60
CA SER A 531 4.79 -31.42 -27.86
C SER A 531 5.54 -32.43 -26.99
N VAL A 532 4.91 -32.85 -25.89
CA VAL A 532 5.43 -33.87 -24.97
C VAL A 532 4.30 -34.69 -24.39
N PHE A 533 4.57 -35.97 -24.04
CA PHE A 533 3.69 -36.78 -23.21
C PHE A 533 4.25 -36.88 -21.79
N PHE A 534 3.45 -36.45 -20.80
CA PHE A 534 3.73 -36.61 -19.40
C PHE A 534 3.06 -37.85 -18.84
N PRO A 535 3.79 -38.89 -18.45
CA PRO A 535 3.22 -40.09 -17.84
C PRO A 535 2.48 -39.77 -16.53
N GLY A 536 1.42 -40.50 -16.19
CA GLY A 536 0.60 -40.30 -15.01
C GLY A 536 1.40 -40.28 -13.71
N ASP A 537 2.41 -41.12 -13.56
CA ASP A 537 3.32 -41.08 -12.38
C ASP A 537 4.14 -39.76 -12.26
N TYR A 538 4.52 -39.20 -13.41
CA TYR A 538 5.19 -37.89 -13.42
C TYR A 538 4.19 -36.78 -13.09
N CYS A 539 2.99 -36.87 -13.67
CA CYS A 539 1.91 -35.91 -13.39
C CYS A 539 1.59 -35.84 -11.89
N ALA A 540 1.38 -37.00 -11.26
CA ALA A 540 1.02 -37.09 -9.84
C ALA A 540 2.06 -36.48 -8.87
N LYS A 541 3.33 -36.43 -9.28
CA LYS A 541 4.44 -36.02 -8.39
C LYS A 541 5.07 -34.68 -8.76
N HIS A 542 5.00 -34.30 -10.03
CA HIS A 542 5.84 -33.25 -10.59
C HIS A 542 5.11 -32.23 -11.48
N ILE A 543 3.78 -32.30 -11.57
CA ILE A 543 2.98 -31.32 -12.30
C ILE A 543 2.13 -30.50 -11.31
N GLU A 544 1.93 -29.23 -11.59
CA GLU A 544 0.99 -28.31 -10.93
C GLU A 544 0.08 -27.68 -11.98
N ALA A 545 -1.16 -27.39 -11.62
CA ALA A 545 -2.02 -26.53 -12.42
C ALA A 545 -1.52 -25.06 -12.36
N GLU A 546 -1.46 -24.41 -13.54
CA GLU A 546 -0.90 -23.03 -13.67
C GLU A 546 -2.02 -21.98 -13.67
N HIS A 547 -3.06 -22.17 -12.86
CA HIS A 547 -4.13 -21.18 -12.73
C HIS A 547 -3.77 -20.05 -11.77
N ALA A 548 -2.87 -20.32 -10.81
CA ALA A 548 -2.38 -19.36 -9.82
C ALA A 548 -0.92 -19.61 -9.50
N ILE A 549 -0.16 -18.55 -9.23
CA ILE A 549 1.27 -18.61 -8.89
C ILE A 549 1.57 -17.87 -7.59
N THR A 550 2.74 -18.15 -6.99
CA THR A 550 3.20 -17.39 -5.83
C THR A 550 3.96 -16.14 -6.28
N VAL A 551 3.99 -15.13 -5.41
CA VAL A 551 4.76 -13.88 -5.61
C VAL A 551 6.23 -14.11 -5.95
N THR A 552 6.84 -15.20 -5.45
CA THR A 552 8.23 -15.56 -5.76
C THR A 552 8.42 -16.08 -7.19
N ARG A 553 7.36 -16.52 -7.84
CA ARG A 553 7.40 -17.08 -9.20
C ARG A 553 6.83 -16.14 -10.27
N VAL A 554 6.28 -15.00 -9.83
CA VAL A 554 5.65 -14.06 -10.76
C VAL A 554 6.65 -13.30 -11.63
N GLN A 555 7.93 -13.37 -11.28
CA GLN A 555 9.01 -12.69 -12.01
C GLN A 555 9.10 -13.24 -13.46
N GLY A 556 9.21 -12.35 -14.42
CA GLY A 556 9.21 -12.69 -15.85
C GLY A 556 7.82 -12.77 -16.50
N ALA A 557 6.74 -13.03 -15.75
CA ALA A 557 5.38 -13.08 -16.31
C ALA A 557 4.90 -11.69 -16.77
N THR A 558 4.09 -11.66 -17.82
CA THR A 558 3.40 -10.43 -18.27
C THR A 558 2.04 -10.85 -18.80
N VAL A 559 0.97 -10.34 -18.22
CA VAL A 559 -0.43 -10.68 -18.53
C VAL A 559 -1.25 -9.41 -18.76
N ASP A 560 -2.47 -9.53 -19.25
CA ASP A 560 -3.36 -8.37 -19.39
C ASP A 560 -3.94 -7.94 -18.03
N ARG A 561 -4.32 -8.92 -17.19
CA ARG A 561 -4.89 -8.67 -15.85
C ARG A 561 -4.28 -9.59 -14.81
N SER A 562 -4.17 -9.07 -13.58
CA SER A 562 -3.72 -9.89 -12.45
C SER A 562 -4.56 -9.62 -11.20
N ALA A 563 -4.70 -10.63 -10.34
CA ALA A 563 -5.34 -10.53 -9.05
C ALA A 563 -4.37 -11.03 -7.97
N LEU A 564 -4.16 -10.25 -6.91
CA LEU A 564 -3.24 -10.56 -5.81
C LEU A 564 -3.99 -10.72 -4.49
N VAL A 565 -3.66 -11.75 -3.72
CA VAL A 565 -4.15 -11.98 -2.36
C VAL A 565 -2.99 -12.21 -1.37
N GLY A 566 -3.21 -11.90 -0.08
CA GLY A 566 -2.29 -12.25 1.00
C GLY A 566 -1.09 -11.29 1.12
N VAL A 567 -1.33 -10.05 1.52
CA VAL A 567 -0.28 -9.03 1.68
C VAL A 567 0.42 -9.05 3.04
N GLU A 568 -0.11 -9.76 4.04
CA GLU A 568 0.45 -9.77 5.39
C GLU A 568 1.90 -10.25 5.38
N ASN A 569 2.78 -9.47 6.03
CA ASN A 569 4.23 -9.70 6.08
C ASN A 569 4.91 -9.81 4.71
N MET A 570 4.31 -9.28 3.65
CA MET A 570 4.93 -9.18 2.34
C MET A 570 6.01 -8.10 2.35
N THR A 571 7.11 -8.32 1.64
CA THR A 571 8.11 -7.26 1.43
C THR A 571 7.76 -6.46 0.19
N LEU A 572 8.30 -5.25 0.11
CA LEU A 572 8.09 -4.40 -1.07
C LEU A 572 8.62 -5.07 -2.35
N GLU A 573 9.76 -5.75 -2.28
CA GLU A 573 10.37 -6.48 -3.40
C GLU A 573 9.55 -7.72 -3.83
N GLN A 574 8.60 -8.15 -3.02
CA GLN A 574 7.58 -9.16 -3.37
C GLN A 574 6.33 -8.50 -3.97
N ALA A 575 5.87 -7.41 -3.35
CA ALA A 575 4.67 -6.69 -3.78
C ALA A 575 4.86 -6.00 -5.14
N TYR A 576 5.98 -5.30 -5.33
CA TYR A 576 6.27 -4.56 -6.56
C TYR A 576 6.23 -5.44 -7.82
N PRO A 577 6.94 -6.58 -7.90
CA PRO A 577 6.79 -7.47 -9.05
C PRO A 577 5.37 -8.00 -9.23
N ALA A 578 4.66 -8.36 -8.16
CA ALA A 578 3.32 -8.91 -8.23
C ALA A 578 2.30 -7.92 -8.83
N LEU A 579 2.39 -6.66 -8.43
CA LEU A 579 1.48 -5.59 -8.87
C LEU A 579 1.82 -5.07 -10.28
N THR A 580 3.07 -5.25 -10.73
CA THR A 580 3.52 -4.74 -12.03
C THR A 580 3.50 -5.77 -13.16
N ARG A 581 2.78 -6.90 -13.01
CA ARG A 581 2.69 -7.93 -14.07
C ARG A 581 1.67 -7.63 -15.16
N SER A 582 0.61 -6.91 -14.82
CA SER A 582 -0.48 -6.62 -15.74
C SER A 582 -0.20 -5.42 -16.66
N ARG A 583 -0.72 -5.48 -17.90
CA ARG A 583 -0.70 -4.36 -18.85
C ARG A 583 -1.88 -3.43 -18.66
N GLU A 584 -3.07 -4.01 -18.35
CA GLU A 584 -4.33 -3.27 -18.27
C GLU A 584 -4.74 -2.96 -16.84
N ARG A 585 -4.69 -3.98 -15.97
CA ARG A 585 -5.21 -3.85 -14.61
C ARG A 585 -4.69 -4.93 -13.68
N PHE A 586 -4.30 -4.54 -12.48
CA PHE A 586 -4.22 -5.45 -11.33
C PHE A 586 -5.37 -5.17 -10.36
N ASP A 587 -5.76 -6.20 -9.62
CA ASP A 587 -6.73 -6.10 -8.54
C ASP A 587 -6.11 -6.73 -7.28
N LEU A 588 -6.09 -5.99 -6.17
CA LEU A 588 -5.52 -6.41 -4.89
C LEU A 588 -6.64 -6.59 -3.88
N PHE A 589 -6.79 -7.79 -3.33
CA PHE A 589 -7.84 -8.14 -2.38
C PHE A 589 -7.26 -8.24 -0.97
N ILE A 590 -7.76 -7.41 -0.06
CA ILE A 590 -7.25 -7.29 1.32
C ILE A 590 -8.36 -7.60 2.31
N PRO A 591 -8.17 -8.58 3.19
CA PRO A 591 -9.08 -8.81 4.31
C PRO A 591 -8.86 -7.72 5.36
N ALA A 592 -9.80 -6.76 5.44
CA ALA A 592 -9.77 -5.67 6.40
C ALA A 592 -11.19 -5.16 6.70
N HIS A 593 -11.39 -4.55 7.85
CA HIS A 593 -12.69 -4.01 8.24
C HIS A 593 -12.89 -2.56 7.77
N THR A 594 -11.82 -1.83 7.51
CA THR A 594 -11.86 -0.43 7.10
C THR A 594 -10.76 -0.10 6.08
N HIS A 595 -10.96 0.98 5.31
CA HIS A 595 -9.94 1.52 4.41
C HIS A 595 -8.66 1.91 5.14
N ALA A 596 -8.79 2.51 6.33
CA ALA A 596 -7.64 2.90 7.14
C ALA A 596 -6.81 1.70 7.63
N GLU A 597 -7.45 0.57 7.91
CA GLU A 597 -6.76 -0.68 8.26
C GLU A 597 -6.01 -1.25 7.05
N ALA A 598 -6.67 -1.33 5.89
CA ALA A 598 -6.04 -1.80 4.67
C ALA A 598 -4.83 -0.94 4.27
N LEU A 599 -4.97 0.39 4.34
CA LEU A 599 -3.86 1.30 4.04
C LEU A 599 -2.69 1.12 5.00
N ARG A 600 -2.92 0.96 6.31
CA ARG A 600 -1.84 0.65 7.27
C ARG A 600 -1.11 -0.65 6.95
N MET A 601 -1.83 -1.72 6.60
CA MET A 601 -1.21 -2.99 6.16
C MET A 601 -0.32 -2.78 4.93
N LEU A 602 -0.73 -1.93 4.00
CA LEU A 602 0.03 -1.63 2.79
C LEU A 602 1.21 -0.68 3.05
N GLU A 603 1.08 0.26 3.97
CA GLU A 603 2.19 1.09 4.46
C GLU A 603 3.27 0.21 5.12
N GLU A 604 2.86 -0.80 5.90
CA GLU A 604 3.79 -1.80 6.44
C GLU A 604 4.52 -2.56 5.33
N VAL A 605 3.85 -2.90 4.21
CA VAL A 605 4.50 -3.50 3.03
C VAL A 605 5.55 -2.56 2.44
N SER A 606 5.24 -1.25 2.31
CA SER A 606 6.20 -0.25 1.80
C SER A 606 7.42 -0.10 2.70
N ALA A 607 7.23 -0.21 4.02
CA ALA A 607 8.30 -0.13 5.01
C ALA A 607 9.11 -1.44 5.14
N ASN A 608 8.50 -2.58 4.79
CA ASN A 608 9.12 -3.90 4.92
C ASN A 608 10.04 -4.19 3.73
N ARG A 609 11.31 -3.82 3.85
CA ARG A 609 12.33 -4.06 2.81
C ARG A 609 12.93 -5.45 2.96
N GLY A 610 12.82 -6.25 1.90
CA GLY A 610 13.42 -7.59 1.79
C GLY A 610 14.65 -7.63 0.87
N GLY A 611 15.00 -6.50 0.28
CA GLY A 611 16.16 -6.36 -0.60
C GLY A 611 17.44 -6.65 0.15
N LYS A 612 18.30 -7.51 -0.42
CA LYS A 612 19.63 -7.78 0.13
C LYS A 612 20.60 -6.71 -0.32
N THR A 613 21.38 -6.23 0.62
CA THR A 613 22.40 -5.20 0.42
C THR A 613 23.79 -5.83 0.52
N ALA A 614 24.68 -5.50 -0.38
CA ALA A 614 26.09 -5.88 -0.27
C ALA A 614 26.69 -5.32 1.02
N ALA A 615 27.69 -5.98 1.58
CA ALA A 615 28.35 -5.51 2.79
C ALA A 615 29.02 -4.14 2.55
N LEU A 616 29.62 -3.95 1.39
CA LEU A 616 30.21 -2.65 1.00
C LEU A 616 29.18 -1.54 0.84
N ASP A 617 28.01 -1.84 0.28
CA ASP A 617 26.91 -0.86 0.17
C ASP A 617 26.34 -0.49 1.56
N ALA A 618 26.16 -1.49 2.42
CA ALA A 618 25.71 -1.28 3.81
C ALA A 618 26.70 -0.40 4.59
N TYR A 619 28.01 -0.66 4.44
CA TYR A 619 29.08 0.14 5.05
C TYR A 619 29.06 1.59 4.55
N THR A 620 29.00 1.79 3.23
CA THR A 620 29.02 3.13 2.63
C THR A 620 27.82 3.94 3.09
N ARG A 621 26.62 3.37 3.06
CA ARG A 621 25.40 4.06 3.52
C ARG A 621 25.46 4.44 5.00
N GLN A 622 25.88 3.51 5.86
CA GLN A 622 26.00 3.82 7.29
C GLN A 622 27.07 4.87 7.56
N LEU A 623 28.18 4.86 6.80
CA LEU A 623 29.22 5.88 6.93
C LEU A 623 28.69 7.27 6.57
N ASP A 624 27.93 7.37 5.46
CA ASP A 624 27.30 8.64 5.02
C ASP A 624 26.27 9.13 6.05
N GLU A 625 25.37 8.26 6.49
CA GLU A 625 24.33 8.58 7.50
C GLU A 625 24.95 9.03 8.85
N VAL A 626 26.01 8.35 9.30
CA VAL A 626 26.71 8.73 10.54
C VAL A 626 27.42 10.06 10.36
N THR A 627 28.05 10.29 9.21
CA THR A 627 28.73 11.55 8.90
C THR A 627 27.73 12.71 8.92
N ASP A 628 26.59 12.56 8.30
CA ASP A 628 25.51 13.56 8.30
C ASP A 628 24.96 13.80 9.72
N HIS A 629 24.77 12.71 10.50
CA HIS A 629 24.30 12.83 11.88
C HIS A 629 25.32 13.59 12.77
N VAL A 630 26.60 13.26 12.66
CA VAL A 630 27.68 13.95 13.40
C VAL A 630 27.73 15.42 13.00
N ALA A 631 27.62 15.72 11.70
CA ALA A 631 27.61 17.10 11.20
C ALA A 631 26.38 17.88 11.74
N ALA A 632 25.20 17.25 11.73
CA ALA A 632 23.98 17.84 12.28
C ALA A 632 24.11 18.13 13.80
N ARG A 633 24.66 17.19 14.56
CA ARG A 633 24.94 17.38 16.00
C ARG A 633 25.96 18.49 16.26
N GLN A 634 26.98 18.61 15.43
CA GLN A 634 27.94 19.70 15.55
C GLN A 634 27.25 21.05 15.34
N VAL A 635 26.41 21.17 14.34
CA VAL A 635 25.60 22.40 14.10
C VAL A 635 24.69 22.71 15.28
N GLU A 636 24.06 21.72 15.91
CA GLU A 636 23.24 21.89 17.10
C GLU A 636 24.07 22.34 18.31
N HIS A 637 25.26 21.74 18.49
CA HIS A 637 26.19 22.13 19.54
C HIS A 637 26.65 23.57 19.36
N ASP A 638 27.05 23.98 18.16
CA ASP A 638 27.51 25.32 17.84
C ASP A 638 26.39 26.36 18.03
N ARG A 639 25.14 25.99 17.67
CA ARG A 639 23.96 26.82 17.97
C ARG A 639 23.73 26.98 19.48
N ALA A 640 23.83 25.88 20.22
CA ALA A 640 23.65 25.91 21.67
C ALA A 640 24.76 26.72 22.36
N GLU A 641 25.99 26.66 21.87
CA GLU A 641 27.11 27.46 22.38
C GLU A 641 26.93 28.95 22.07
N THR A 642 26.51 29.29 20.84
CA THR A 642 26.14 30.65 20.44
C THR A 642 25.00 31.21 21.31
N GLN A 643 23.97 30.42 21.57
CA GLN A 643 22.87 30.83 22.46
C GLN A 643 23.35 31.06 23.90
N ARG A 644 24.23 30.20 24.42
CA ARG A 644 24.83 30.36 25.74
C ARG A 644 25.67 31.64 25.83
N GLU A 645 26.40 31.96 24.79
CA GLU A 645 27.23 33.15 24.71
C GLU A 645 26.39 34.42 24.60
N GLN A 646 25.33 34.42 23.83
CA GLN A 646 24.32 35.47 23.77
C GLN A 646 23.65 35.67 25.12
N ALA A 647 23.22 34.62 25.80
CA ALA A 647 22.64 34.68 27.12
C ALA A 647 23.61 35.30 28.16
N ARG A 648 24.90 34.95 28.08
CA ARG A 648 25.95 35.57 28.92
C ARG A 648 26.14 37.05 28.62
N GLN A 649 26.09 37.46 27.36
CA GLN A 649 26.18 38.85 26.96
C GLN A 649 24.95 39.65 27.44
N GLU A 650 23.74 39.10 27.29
CA GLU A 650 22.52 39.68 27.80
C GLU A 650 22.54 39.84 29.32
N GLN A 651 23.04 38.83 30.04
CA GLN A 651 23.21 38.91 31.50
C GLN A 651 24.15 40.03 31.90
N ARG A 652 25.31 40.19 31.22
CA ARG A 652 26.27 41.31 31.48
C ARG A 652 25.63 42.68 31.20
N GLN A 653 24.85 42.79 30.13
CA GLN A 653 24.12 44.02 29.80
C GLN A 653 23.06 44.36 30.86
N GLN A 654 22.33 43.35 31.36
CA GLN A 654 21.36 43.51 32.43
C GLN A 654 22.01 43.95 33.76
N GLU A 655 23.16 43.35 34.12
CA GLU A 655 23.95 43.74 35.29
C GLU A 655 24.41 45.21 35.19
N LYS A 656 24.93 45.64 34.02
CA LYS A 656 25.33 47.01 33.74
C LYS A 656 24.15 47.99 33.86
N ALA A 657 23.01 47.66 33.22
CA ALA A 657 21.81 48.49 33.30
C ALA A 657 21.21 48.57 34.72
N ARG A 658 21.34 47.47 35.52
CA ARG A 658 20.99 47.46 36.93
C ARG A 658 21.87 48.43 37.77
N ALA A 659 23.17 48.43 37.51
CA ALA A 659 24.11 49.33 38.18
C ALA A 659 23.79 50.79 37.83
N GLU A 660 23.54 51.14 36.59
CA GLU A 660 23.13 52.43 36.09
C GLU A 660 21.80 52.92 36.73
N LEU A 661 20.77 52.02 36.80
CA LEU A 661 19.49 52.36 37.42
C LEU A 661 19.63 52.56 38.94
N ALA A 662 20.48 51.79 39.62
CA ALA A 662 20.78 51.94 41.03
C ALA A 662 21.47 53.30 41.35
N ALA A 663 22.29 53.82 40.42
CA ALA A 663 22.93 55.17 40.55
C ALA A 663 21.98 56.33 40.24
N THR A 664 20.82 56.08 39.61
CA THR A 664 19.83 57.10 39.28
C THR A 664 19.08 57.56 40.56
N PRO A 665 18.89 58.86 40.76
CA PRO A 665 18.14 59.39 41.93
C PRO A 665 16.73 58.76 41.97
N GLN A 666 16.26 58.46 43.22
CA GLN A 666 14.99 57.76 43.44
C GLN A 666 13.80 58.36 42.68
N ARG A 667 13.68 59.69 42.68
CA ARG A 667 12.60 60.48 42.07
C ARG A 667 12.61 60.41 40.52
N ASP A 668 13.71 60.04 39.92
CA ASP A 668 13.91 60.02 38.46
C ASP A 668 13.73 58.60 37.88
N ARG A 669 13.48 57.58 38.73
CA ARG A 669 13.17 56.19 38.28
C ARG A 669 11.69 56.06 37.96
N PRO A 670 11.31 55.36 36.85
CA PRO A 670 9.91 55.28 36.38
C PRO A 670 8.93 54.67 37.39
N ASP A 671 9.34 53.66 38.11
CA ASP A 671 8.50 52.87 39.00
C ASP A 671 8.73 53.09 40.50
N TRP A 672 9.48 54.09 40.87
CA TRP A 672 9.87 54.30 42.26
C TRP A 672 8.70 54.59 43.26
N LYS A 673 7.56 55.10 42.73
CA LYS A 673 6.34 55.33 43.49
C LYS A 673 5.40 54.14 43.62
N LYS A 674 5.64 53.09 42.89
CA LYS A 674 4.81 51.86 42.96
C LYS A 674 5.09 51.12 44.27
N THR A 675 4.05 50.48 44.81
CA THR A 675 4.20 49.57 45.97
C THR A 675 4.80 48.25 45.50
N ASP A 676 5.36 47.46 46.40
CA ASP A 676 5.87 46.12 46.12
C ASP A 676 4.78 45.17 45.63
N THR A 677 3.53 45.40 46.13
CA THR A 677 2.37 44.62 45.69
C THR A 677 1.99 44.93 44.23
N GLU A 678 2.04 46.18 43.81
CA GLU A 678 1.79 46.64 42.44
C GLU A 678 2.85 46.14 41.48
N ILE A 679 4.13 46.14 41.86
CA ILE A 679 5.23 45.62 41.04
C ILE A 679 5.09 44.10 40.86
N LYS A 680 4.78 43.33 41.93
CA LYS A 680 4.55 41.90 41.87
C LYS A 680 3.36 41.54 41.00
N ALA A 681 2.27 42.29 41.10
CA ALA A 681 1.07 42.04 40.30
C ALA A 681 1.34 42.28 38.80
N GLU A 682 1.99 43.40 38.46
CA GLU A 682 2.37 43.70 37.07
C GLU A 682 3.37 42.67 36.51
N ALA A 683 4.37 42.29 37.31
CA ALA A 683 5.34 41.26 36.93
C ALA A 683 4.67 39.86 36.68
N ALA A 684 3.65 39.51 37.47
CA ALA A 684 2.91 38.27 37.27
C ALA A 684 2.11 38.26 35.95
N GLN A 685 1.50 39.39 35.59
CA GLN A 685 0.79 39.54 34.31
C GLN A 685 1.75 39.44 33.11
N LEU A 686 2.91 40.09 33.20
CA LEU A 686 3.92 40.07 32.14
C LEU A 686 4.52 38.67 31.99
N ARG A 687 4.73 37.93 33.09
CA ARG A 687 5.16 36.50 33.01
C ARG A 687 4.17 35.63 32.26
N ALA A 688 2.87 35.85 32.44
CA ALA A 688 1.86 35.07 31.72
C ALA A 688 1.98 35.22 30.19
N ALA A 689 2.18 36.44 29.70
CA ALA A 689 2.41 36.74 28.28
C ALA A 689 3.73 36.14 27.75
N MET A 690 4.76 36.05 28.59
CA MET A 690 6.04 35.41 28.22
C MET A 690 5.90 33.89 28.13
N VAL A 691 5.19 33.22 29.04
CA VAL A 691 4.90 31.78 29.02
C VAL A 691 4.09 31.41 27.78
N GLU A 692 3.13 32.25 27.39
CA GLU A 692 2.38 32.07 26.17
C GLU A 692 3.29 32.08 24.93
N ALA A 693 4.28 32.95 24.88
CA ALA A 693 5.26 32.99 23.81
C ALA A 693 6.22 31.79 23.80
N ASP A 694 6.59 31.28 24.97
CA ASP A 694 7.45 30.09 25.06
C ASP A 694 6.70 28.80 24.59
N GLN A 695 5.35 28.78 24.68
CA GLN A 695 4.49 27.72 24.15
C GLN A 695 4.15 27.91 22.67
N LEU A 696 4.45 29.05 22.07
CA LEU A 696 4.10 29.37 20.68
C LEU A 696 4.56 28.33 19.66
N PRO A 697 5.80 27.76 19.69
CA PRO A 697 6.23 26.78 18.72
C PRO A 697 5.38 25.50 18.76
N ALA A 698 5.04 25.03 19.96
CA ALA A 698 4.20 23.84 20.12
C ALA A 698 2.75 24.10 19.67
N THR A 699 2.22 25.29 19.99
CA THR A 699 0.87 25.68 19.59
C THR A 699 0.79 25.91 18.07
N GLN A 700 1.81 26.49 17.47
CA GLN A 700 1.91 26.65 16.01
C GLN A 700 1.99 25.28 15.32
N ALA A 701 2.83 24.36 15.80
CA ALA A 701 2.93 23.01 15.25
C ALA A 701 1.59 22.24 15.33
N ALA A 702 0.87 22.39 16.44
CA ALA A 702 -0.46 21.79 16.57
C ALA A 702 -1.49 22.41 15.60
N LEU A 703 -1.40 23.71 15.33
CA LEU A 703 -2.27 24.38 14.36
C LEU A 703 -1.91 23.99 12.92
N ASP A 704 -0.62 23.85 12.61
CA ASP A 704 -0.12 23.42 11.30
C ASP A 704 -0.55 21.98 11.02
N ALA A 705 -0.52 21.08 12.02
CA ALA A 705 -1.05 19.72 11.89
C ALA A 705 -2.57 19.73 11.57
N LYS A 706 -3.36 20.58 12.22
CA LYS A 706 -4.79 20.74 11.93
C LYS A 706 -5.03 21.32 10.53
N ARG A 707 -4.17 22.21 10.07
CA ARG A 707 -4.21 22.74 8.70
C ARG A 707 -3.92 21.65 7.67
N ALA A 708 -2.93 20.78 7.91
CA ALA A 708 -2.63 19.66 7.04
C ALA A 708 -3.80 18.67 6.95
N VAL A 709 -4.49 18.38 8.07
CA VAL A 709 -5.71 17.57 8.07
C VAL A 709 -6.82 18.24 7.25
N LEU A 710 -7.02 19.55 7.41
CA LEU A 710 -8.02 20.30 6.63
C LEU A 710 -7.72 20.25 5.12
N ASP A 711 -6.47 20.40 4.73
CA ASP A 711 -6.05 20.38 3.32
C ASP A 711 -6.24 18.98 2.73
N GLY A 712 -5.97 17.92 3.49
CA GLY A 712 -6.30 16.55 3.14
C GLY A 712 -7.80 16.36 2.90
N LEU A 713 -8.64 16.80 3.83
CA LEU A 713 -10.10 16.72 3.72
C LEU A 713 -10.65 17.55 2.54
N LYS A 714 -10.08 18.72 2.25
CA LYS A 714 -10.44 19.53 1.07
C LYS A 714 -10.08 18.81 -0.24
N THR A 715 -8.92 18.17 -0.28
CA THR A 715 -8.46 17.41 -1.44
C THR A 715 -9.39 16.21 -1.69
N GLU A 716 -9.73 15.47 -0.67
CA GLU A 716 -10.67 14.34 -0.74
C GLU A 716 -12.07 14.82 -1.16
N HIS A 717 -12.53 15.96 -0.63
CA HIS A 717 -13.79 16.56 -1.03
C HIS A 717 -13.82 16.93 -2.52
N THR A 718 -12.74 17.47 -3.06
CA THR A 718 -12.62 17.78 -4.48
C THR A 718 -12.65 16.50 -5.33
N ARG A 719 -11.92 15.46 -4.92
CA ARG A 719 -11.97 14.15 -5.58
C ARG A 719 -13.37 13.54 -5.56
N SER A 720 -14.08 13.65 -4.43
CA SER A 720 -15.46 13.20 -4.31
C SER A 720 -16.40 13.94 -5.28
N GLN A 721 -16.18 15.22 -5.56
CA GLN A 721 -16.93 15.96 -6.58
C GLN A 721 -16.75 15.34 -7.97
N GLU A 722 -15.52 15.00 -8.33
CA GLU A 722 -15.18 14.46 -9.66
C GLU A 722 -15.57 12.99 -9.81
N ALA A 723 -15.29 12.17 -8.77
CA ALA A 723 -15.46 10.73 -8.85
C ALA A 723 -16.89 10.26 -8.53
N ILE A 724 -17.64 11.01 -7.74
CA ILE A 724 -18.96 10.60 -7.23
C ILE A 724 -20.06 11.54 -7.69
N VAL A 725 -19.97 12.84 -7.36
CA VAL A 725 -21.08 13.80 -7.56
C VAL A 725 -21.33 14.04 -9.02
N ALA A 726 -20.28 14.29 -9.82
CA ALA A 726 -20.42 14.56 -11.25
C ALA A 726 -20.89 13.31 -12.03
N PRO A 727 -20.35 12.11 -11.83
CA PRO A 727 -20.85 10.89 -12.46
C PRO A 727 -22.30 10.56 -12.08
N ALA A 728 -22.69 10.70 -10.80
CA ALA A 728 -24.08 10.47 -10.36
C ALA A 728 -25.06 11.46 -11.04
N ALA A 729 -24.68 12.73 -11.14
CA ALA A 729 -25.48 13.74 -11.84
C ALA A 729 -25.57 13.45 -13.34
N SER A 730 -24.48 13.06 -13.98
CA SER A 730 -24.47 12.65 -15.40
C SER A 730 -25.36 11.44 -15.64
N LEU A 731 -25.22 10.40 -14.84
CA LEU A 731 -26.04 9.19 -14.94
C LEU A 731 -27.54 9.50 -14.77
N ALA A 732 -27.90 10.31 -13.78
CA ALA A 732 -29.32 10.71 -13.58
C ALA A 732 -29.86 11.54 -14.77
N ALA A 733 -29.02 12.36 -15.39
CA ALA A 733 -29.36 13.10 -16.60
C ALA A 733 -29.56 12.15 -17.79
N ASP A 734 -28.65 11.20 -17.98
CA ASP A 734 -28.73 10.18 -19.05
C ASP A 734 -29.96 9.30 -18.88
N MET A 735 -30.24 8.81 -17.65
CA MET A 735 -31.45 8.07 -17.33
C MET A 735 -32.71 8.88 -17.69
N THR A 736 -32.70 10.18 -17.39
CA THR A 736 -33.80 11.09 -17.70
C THR A 736 -33.97 11.28 -19.20
N ALA A 737 -32.89 11.44 -19.95
CA ALA A 737 -32.92 11.58 -21.41
C ALA A 737 -33.44 10.29 -22.08
N HIS A 738 -32.95 9.13 -21.68
CA HIS A 738 -33.44 7.83 -22.15
C HIS A 738 -34.93 7.67 -21.86
N TRP A 739 -35.40 8.03 -20.65
CA TRP A 739 -36.81 7.98 -20.31
C TRP A 739 -37.68 8.83 -21.23
N GLN A 740 -37.24 10.06 -21.58
CA GLN A 740 -38.00 10.91 -22.51
C GLN A 740 -38.01 10.32 -23.92
N GLN A 741 -36.91 9.78 -24.37
CA GLN A 741 -36.81 9.10 -25.65
C GLN A 741 -37.73 7.88 -25.70
N TRP A 742 -37.61 6.97 -24.74
CA TRP A 742 -38.43 5.74 -24.65
C TRP A 742 -39.93 6.06 -24.57
N LYS A 743 -40.28 7.11 -23.83
CA LYS A 743 -41.66 7.59 -23.74
C LYS A 743 -42.19 8.11 -25.08
N ALA A 744 -41.36 8.83 -25.85
CA ALA A 744 -41.76 9.29 -27.18
C ALA A 744 -41.96 8.11 -28.16
N GLU A 745 -40.96 7.21 -28.21
CA GLU A 745 -41.03 6.00 -29.07
C GLU A 745 -42.21 5.10 -28.70
N ALA A 746 -42.45 4.87 -27.41
CA ALA A 746 -43.58 4.07 -26.94
C ALA A 746 -44.90 4.78 -27.26
N THR A 747 -44.98 6.12 -27.18
CA THR A 747 -46.20 6.90 -27.55
C THR A 747 -46.48 6.76 -29.02
N ASP A 748 -45.47 6.79 -29.87
CA ASP A 748 -45.62 6.61 -31.30
C ASP A 748 -46.10 5.20 -31.66
N LEU A 749 -45.53 4.18 -31.01
CA LEU A 749 -45.96 2.79 -31.20
C LEU A 749 -47.41 2.57 -30.77
N VAL A 750 -47.82 3.11 -29.59
CA VAL A 750 -49.19 3.06 -29.13
C VAL A 750 -50.13 3.79 -30.10
N THR A 751 -49.72 4.95 -30.59
CA THR A 751 -50.50 5.76 -31.56
C THR A 751 -50.65 4.99 -32.92
N GLN A 752 -49.60 4.33 -33.36
CA GLN A 752 -49.65 3.48 -34.57
C GLN A 752 -50.60 2.29 -34.35
N ALA A 753 -50.54 1.64 -33.21
CA ALA A 753 -51.40 0.50 -32.86
C ALA A 753 -52.87 0.90 -32.74
N GLU A 754 -53.19 2.14 -32.38
CA GLU A 754 -54.58 2.65 -32.30
C GLU A 754 -55.15 2.99 -33.72
N GLN A 755 -54.35 3.18 -34.75
CA GLN A 755 -54.81 3.60 -36.09
C GLN A 755 -55.86 2.64 -36.68
N PRO A 756 -55.72 1.30 -36.58
CA PRO A 756 -56.75 0.38 -37.10
C PRO A 756 -58.09 0.55 -36.41
N LEU A 757 -58.07 0.78 -35.06
CA LEU A 757 -59.28 1.00 -34.29
C LEU A 757 -59.93 2.34 -34.65
N ASN A 758 -59.18 3.44 -34.72
CA ASN A 758 -59.70 4.75 -35.09
C ASN A 758 -60.30 4.70 -36.52
N ALA A 759 -59.60 4.04 -37.46
CA ALA A 759 -60.11 3.89 -38.82
C ALA A 759 -61.36 3.01 -38.93
N ALA A 760 -61.52 2.02 -38.06
CA ALA A 760 -62.69 1.18 -37.96
C ALA A 760 -63.86 1.95 -37.36
N GLU A 761 -63.65 2.80 -36.37
CA GLU A 761 -64.62 3.67 -35.71
C GLU A 761 -65.15 4.76 -36.68
N ASP A 762 -64.27 5.39 -37.44
CA ASP A 762 -64.62 6.40 -38.47
C ASP A 762 -65.53 5.76 -39.52
N ARG A 763 -65.17 4.53 -39.96
CA ARG A 763 -65.99 3.76 -40.89
C ARG A 763 -67.37 3.39 -40.32
N LEU A 764 -67.38 3.04 -39.02
CA LEU A 764 -68.65 2.77 -38.33
C LEU A 764 -69.51 4.03 -38.20
N ALA A 765 -68.86 5.19 -37.90
CA ALA A 765 -69.55 6.46 -37.85
C ALA A 765 -70.17 6.90 -39.19
N GLN A 766 -69.43 6.68 -40.30
CA GLN A 766 -69.91 6.95 -41.66
C GLN A 766 -71.10 6.06 -42.08
N LYS A 767 -71.19 4.87 -41.46
CA LYS A 767 -72.25 3.89 -41.77
C LYS A 767 -73.49 3.98 -40.85
N ARG A 768 -73.55 4.92 -39.91
CA ARG A 768 -74.67 5.11 -38.97
C ARG A 768 -76.02 5.28 -39.58
N GLY A 769 -76.16 5.51 -40.88
CA GLY A 769 -77.40 5.64 -41.64
C GLY A 769 -77.72 4.46 -42.57
N ASP A 770 -76.81 3.46 -42.68
CA ASP A 770 -76.92 2.39 -43.70
C ASP A 770 -77.27 1.06 -43.04
N ARG A 771 -78.56 0.53 -43.35
CA ARG A 771 -79.06 -0.73 -42.75
C ARG A 771 -78.25 -1.97 -43.13
N PHE A 772 -77.43 -1.98 -44.18
CA PHE A 772 -76.80 -3.16 -44.70
C PHE A 772 -75.28 -3.28 -44.36
N GLY A 773 -74.60 -2.26 -43.91
CA GLY A 773 -73.17 -2.21 -43.67
C GLY A 773 -72.73 -2.10 -42.21
N ILE A 774 -73.70 -1.79 -41.32
CA ILE A 774 -73.35 -1.42 -39.93
C ILE A 774 -72.82 -2.64 -39.10
N LYS A 775 -73.41 -3.83 -39.32
CA LYS A 775 -72.94 -5.08 -38.63
C LYS A 775 -71.47 -5.45 -38.98
N SER A 776 -71.07 -5.27 -40.25
CA SER A 776 -69.73 -5.53 -40.73
C SER A 776 -68.77 -4.48 -40.22
N ALA A 777 -69.20 -3.21 -40.10
CA ALA A 777 -68.33 -2.16 -39.51
C ALA A 777 -68.19 -2.35 -37.99
N GLN A 778 -69.24 -2.74 -37.28
CA GLN A 778 -69.20 -3.09 -35.84
C GLN A 778 -68.24 -4.26 -35.57
N ARG A 779 -68.25 -5.29 -36.39
CA ARG A 779 -67.35 -6.45 -36.25
C ARG A 779 -65.89 -6.00 -36.44
N LYS A 780 -65.57 -5.12 -37.39
CA LYS A 780 -64.21 -4.58 -37.59
C LYS A 780 -63.73 -3.73 -36.40
N VAL A 781 -64.65 -3.07 -35.71
CA VAL A 781 -64.33 -2.35 -34.48
C VAL A 781 -63.98 -3.34 -33.36
N GLU A 782 -64.76 -4.41 -33.20
CA GLU A 782 -64.46 -5.44 -32.23
C GLU A 782 -63.17 -6.19 -32.57
N ASP A 783 -62.92 -6.56 -33.82
CA ASP A 783 -61.65 -7.23 -34.24
C ASP A 783 -60.44 -6.29 -33.96
N ALA A 784 -60.59 -4.98 -34.20
CA ALA A 784 -59.53 -4.00 -33.92
C ALA A 784 -59.29 -3.79 -32.41
N LYS A 785 -60.35 -3.87 -31.59
CA LYS A 785 -60.24 -3.83 -30.12
C LYS A 785 -59.52 -5.08 -29.57
N GLU A 786 -59.88 -6.25 -30.09
CA GLU A 786 -59.20 -7.52 -29.73
C GLU A 786 -57.73 -7.46 -30.11
N GLN A 787 -57.39 -6.92 -31.28
CA GLN A 787 -56.04 -6.77 -31.73
C GLN A 787 -55.25 -5.76 -30.86
N LEU A 788 -55.90 -4.66 -30.43
CA LEU A 788 -55.28 -3.68 -29.56
C LEU A 788 -55.05 -4.25 -28.14
N HIS A 789 -56.00 -5.01 -27.62
CA HIS A 789 -55.87 -5.73 -26.35
C HIS A 789 -54.79 -6.80 -26.40
N ALA A 790 -54.70 -7.56 -27.51
CA ALA A 790 -53.65 -8.55 -27.70
C ALA A 790 -52.23 -7.88 -27.73
N THR A 791 -52.16 -6.63 -28.21
CA THR A 791 -50.91 -5.88 -28.26
C THR A 791 -50.50 -5.31 -26.92
N PHE A 792 -51.49 -4.89 -26.11
CA PHE A 792 -51.28 -4.30 -24.78
C PHE A 792 -52.17 -4.95 -23.71
N PRO A 793 -51.92 -6.21 -23.36
CA PRO A 793 -52.81 -6.98 -22.46
C PRO A 793 -52.86 -6.44 -21.03
N ALA A 794 -51.77 -5.86 -20.52
CA ALA A 794 -51.69 -5.30 -19.17
C ALA A 794 -52.37 -3.92 -19.04
N SER A 795 -52.71 -3.26 -20.16
CA SER A 795 -53.28 -1.92 -20.16
C SER A 795 -54.81 -1.91 -19.93
N GLY A 796 -55.43 -3.10 -19.84
CA GLY A 796 -56.86 -3.29 -19.63
C GLY A 796 -57.67 -3.40 -20.90
N ASP A 797 -58.97 -3.76 -20.78
CA ASP A 797 -59.88 -3.98 -21.92
C ASP A 797 -60.14 -2.67 -22.72
N PRO A 798 -59.74 -2.61 -24.02
CA PRO A 798 -59.98 -1.42 -24.84
C PRO A 798 -61.47 -1.12 -25.04
N GLY A 799 -62.32 -2.10 -24.90
CA GLY A 799 -63.76 -1.94 -25.03
C GLY A 799 -64.38 -1.12 -23.87
N ARG A 800 -63.90 -1.32 -22.64
CA ARG A 800 -64.40 -0.69 -21.45
C ARG A 800 -63.58 0.52 -21.03
N ASP A 801 -62.27 0.31 -20.89
CA ASP A 801 -61.37 1.30 -20.28
C ASP A 801 -60.93 2.38 -21.29
N TYR A 802 -60.82 2.05 -22.60
CA TYR A 802 -60.43 2.96 -23.65
C TYR A 802 -61.42 4.10 -23.91
N TYR A 803 -62.74 3.83 -23.87
CA TYR A 803 -63.73 4.85 -24.12
C TYR A 803 -63.97 5.79 -22.94
N PHE A 804 -63.85 5.32 -21.74
CA PHE A 804 -64.13 6.12 -20.52
C PHE A 804 -62.88 6.86 -20.00
N GLU A 805 -61.71 6.30 -20.21
CA GLU A 805 -60.42 6.82 -19.70
C GLU A 805 -59.31 6.64 -20.68
N ARG A 806 -59.52 7.06 -21.95
CA ARG A 806 -58.53 6.89 -23.05
C ARG A 806 -57.13 7.34 -22.70
N ASP A 807 -57.01 8.48 -22.05
CA ASP A 807 -55.67 9.03 -21.69
C ASP A 807 -55.00 8.15 -20.62
N LYS A 808 -55.74 7.60 -19.72
CA LYS A 808 -55.21 6.68 -18.71
C LYS A 808 -54.84 5.33 -19.31
N TRP A 809 -55.65 4.83 -20.26
CA TRP A 809 -55.33 3.59 -20.97
C TRP A 809 -54.06 3.80 -21.83
N ARG A 810 -53.95 4.89 -22.57
CA ARG A 810 -52.76 5.24 -23.34
C ARG A 810 -51.54 5.31 -22.43
N ALA A 811 -51.65 5.96 -21.29
CA ALA A 811 -50.55 6.06 -20.34
C ALA A 811 -50.06 4.69 -19.85
N ARG A 812 -51.04 3.74 -19.59
CA ARG A 812 -50.73 2.36 -19.24
C ARG A 812 -50.07 1.61 -20.38
N ALA A 813 -50.58 1.75 -21.63
CA ALA A 813 -50.02 1.11 -22.82
C ALA A 813 -48.58 1.61 -23.16
N VAL A 814 -48.34 2.88 -23.01
CA VAL A 814 -46.99 3.48 -23.12
C VAL A 814 -46.07 2.88 -22.05
N HIS A 815 -46.56 2.82 -20.80
CA HIS A 815 -45.78 2.24 -19.71
C HIS A 815 -45.50 0.74 -19.92
N GLU A 816 -46.49 -0.04 -20.33
CA GLU A 816 -46.37 -1.45 -20.68
C GLU A 816 -45.33 -1.66 -21.81
N THR A 817 -45.36 -0.79 -22.82
CA THR A 817 -44.41 -0.83 -23.93
C THR A 817 -42.98 -0.57 -23.44
N ILE A 818 -42.78 0.48 -22.64
CA ILE A 818 -41.45 0.79 -22.07
C ILE A 818 -40.96 -0.38 -21.22
N GLN A 819 -41.82 -0.93 -20.36
CA GLN A 819 -41.43 -2.05 -19.52
C GLN A 819 -41.05 -3.31 -20.31
N ARG A 820 -41.72 -3.58 -21.41
CA ARG A 820 -41.46 -4.72 -22.27
C ARG A 820 -40.18 -4.54 -23.13
N THR A 821 -39.93 -3.32 -23.63
CA THR A 821 -38.78 -3.03 -24.52
C THR A 821 -37.54 -2.66 -23.76
N HIS A 822 -37.64 -1.96 -22.64
CA HIS A 822 -36.51 -1.37 -21.90
C HIS A 822 -36.47 -1.77 -20.42
N GLY A 823 -37.28 -2.73 -20.01
CA GLY A 823 -37.25 -3.26 -18.63
C GLY A 823 -35.91 -3.83 -18.23
N HIS A 824 -35.22 -4.48 -19.16
CA HIS A 824 -33.88 -5.02 -18.91
C HIS A 824 -32.84 -3.92 -18.65
N GLU A 825 -32.87 -2.81 -19.39
CA GLU A 825 -31.95 -1.70 -19.19
C GLU A 825 -32.22 -0.99 -17.86
N THR A 826 -33.46 -0.82 -17.47
CA THR A 826 -33.83 -0.28 -16.17
C THR A 826 -33.45 -1.20 -15.01
N ASP A 827 -33.55 -2.54 -15.18
CA ASP A 827 -33.07 -3.51 -14.19
C ASP A 827 -31.56 -3.49 -14.08
N GLN A 828 -30.83 -3.31 -15.17
CA GLN A 828 -29.38 -3.15 -15.16
C GLN A 828 -28.98 -1.89 -14.39
N TRP A 829 -29.64 -0.74 -14.63
CA TRP A 829 -29.39 0.47 -13.82
C TRP A 829 -29.66 0.23 -12.34
N ARG A 830 -30.76 -0.42 -11.99
CA ARG A 830 -31.11 -0.74 -10.61
C ARG A 830 -30.04 -1.61 -9.95
N GLN A 831 -29.58 -2.65 -10.62
CA GLN A 831 -28.53 -3.55 -10.13
C GLN A 831 -27.19 -2.85 -9.99
N THR A 832 -26.88 -1.91 -10.87
CA THR A 832 -25.63 -1.14 -10.82
C THR A 832 -25.66 -0.05 -9.75
N CYS A 833 -26.79 0.68 -9.63
CA CYS A 833 -26.89 1.85 -8.75
C CYS A 833 -27.16 1.48 -7.29
N ALA A 834 -27.93 0.42 -7.01
CA ALA A 834 -28.32 0.09 -5.66
C ALA A 834 -27.14 -0.20 -4.70
N PRO A 835 -26.13 -1.00 -5.09
CA PRO A 835 -24.94 -1.20 -4.27
C PRO A 835 -24.10 0.09 -4.12
N GLN A 836 -24.01 0.89 -5.19
CA GLN A 836 -23.26 2.15 -5.17
C GLN A 836 -23.90 3.20 -4.29
N ASP A 837 -25.24 3.25 -4.21
CA ASP A 837 -25.98 4.22 -3.39
C ASP A 837 -25.59 4.10 -1.92
N VAL A 838 -25.55 2.89 -1.37
CA VAL A 838 -25.14 2.65 0.03
C VAL A 838 -23.69 3.05 0.24
N ALA A 839 -22.79 2.57 -0.62
CA ALA A 839 -21.36 2.84 -0.49
C ALA A 839 -21.03 4.34 -0.57
N VAL A 840 -21.69 5.07 -1.49
CA VAL A 840 -21.49 6.51 -1.67
C VAL A 840 -22.00 7.31 -0.48
N ILE A 841 -23.19 6.96 0.05
CA ILE A 841 -23.75 7.63 1.23
C ILE A 841 -22.86 7.39 2.46
N ASP A 842 -22.36 6.19 2.65
CA ASP A 842 -21.44 5.86 3.73
C ASP A 842 -20.12 6.62 3.61
N HIS A 843 -19.53 6.66 2.42
CA HIS A 843 -18.32 7.43 2.17
C HIS A 843 -18.52 8.94 2.46
N GLN A 844 -19.59 9.56 1.96
CA GLN A 844 -19.88 10.97 2.22
C GLN A 844 -20.17 11.23 3.71
N THR A 845 -20.76 10.26 4.40
CA THR A 845 -21.01 10.36 5.86
C THR A 845 -19.69 10.34 6.62
N GLN A 846 -18.74 9.46 6.24
CA GLN A 846 -17.41 9.40 6.84
C GLN A 846 -16.61 10.68 6.57
N GLN A 847 -16.64 11.19 5.34
CA GLN A 847 -16.01 12.48 5.02
C GLN A 847 -16.53 13.61 5.88
N HIS A 848 -17.85 13.70 6.01
CA HIS A 848 -18.48 14.74 6.85
C HIS A 848 -18.08 14.57 8.31
N GLN A 849 -18.06 13.34 8.82
CA GLN A 849 -17.62 13.05 10.19
C GLN A 849 -16.18 13.50 10.44
N GLY A 850 -15.26 13.24 9.52
CA GLY A 850 -13.87 13.72 9.63
C GLY A 850 -13.77 15.25 9.72
N VAL A 851 -14.64 15.98 9.03
CA VAL A 851 -14.71 17.45 9.15
C VAL A 851 -15.29 17.89 10.50
N GLU A 852 -16.34 17.22 10.99
CA GLU A 852 -16.93 17.50 12.30
C GLU A 852 -15.94 17.19 13.44
N ASP A 853 -15.17 16.13 13.33
CA ASP A 853 -14.11 15.78 14.28
C ASP A 853 -13.06 16.90 14.35
N LEU A 854 -12.59 17.38 13.20
CA LEU A 854 -11.68 18.55 13.13
C LEU A 854 -12.32 19.80 13.74
N LEU A 855 -13.60 20.09 13.43
CA LEU A 855 -14.33 21.23 13.98
C LEU A 855 -14.50 21.12 15.49
N SER A 856 -14.66 19.94 16.05
CA SER A 856 -14.75 19.73 17.50
C SER A 856 -13.46 20.07 18.24
N GLU A 857 -12.32 19.94 17.59
CA GLU A 857 -11.01 20.29 18.10
C GLU A 857 -10.66 21.78 17.93
N LEU A 858 -11.42 22.51 17.13
CA LEU A 858 -11.23 23.94 16.90
C LEU A 858 -12.19 24.76 17.77
N PRO A 859 -11.72 25.83 18.43
CA PRO A 859 -12.60 26.68 19.23
C PRO A 859 -13.69 27.29 18.35
N GLY A 860 -14.89 27.32 18.88
CA GLY A 860 -16.04 27.99 18.26
C GLY A 860 -15.79 29.49 18.14
N ILE A 861 -16.01 30.03 16.95
CA ILE A 861 -15.95 31.49 16.72
C ILE A 861 -17.31 31.97 16.19
N GLY A 862 -17.73 33.14 16.61
CA GLY A 862 -18.92 33.85 16.13
C GLY A 862 -18.54 35.23 15.62
N TYR A 863 -19.27 35.74 14.62
CA TYR A 863 -19.03 37.08 14.07
C TYR A 863 -19.78 38.11 14.93
N ASP A 864 -19.08 39.06 15.53
CA ASP A 864 -19.68 40.18 16.25
C ASP A 864 -19.96 41.35 15.28
N HIS A 865 -21.22 41.49 14.91
CA HIS A 865 -21.66 42.58 14.02
C HIS A 865 -21.46 43.99 14.58
N ARG A 866 -21.23 44.10 15.89
CA ARG A 866 -20.99 45.43 16.52
C ARG A 866 -19.54 45.89 16.43
N GLN A 867 -18.63 44.90 16.44
CA GLN A 867 -17.19 45.13 16.33
C GLN A 867 -16.64 44.93 14.92
N GLY A 868 -17.42 44.30 14.01
CA GLY A 868 -17.01 43.98 12.67
C GLY A 868 -15.95 42.87 12.62
N ASP A 869 -15.82 42.07 13.67
CA ASP A 869 -14.81 41.03 13.78
C ASP A 869 -15.39 39.74 14.36
N TRP A 870 -14.62 38.63 14.25
CA TRP A 870 -14.98 37.33 14.77
C TRP A 870 -14.56 37.17 16.23
N THR A 871 -15.48 36.75 17.08
CA THR A 871 -15.25 36.50 18.50
C THR A 871 -15.47 35.06 18.87
N GLN A 872 -14.76 34.58 19.93
CA GLN A 872 -15.00 33.22 20.46
C GLN A 872 -16.41 33.10 21.03
N HIS A 873 -17.20 32.16 20.50
CA HIS A 873 -18.49 31.76 21.06
C HIS A 873 -18.65 30.24 21.10
N LEU A 874 -19.45 29.80 22.06
CA LEU A 874 -19.76 28.43 22.49
C LEU A 874 -20.16 27.46 21.37
N PRO A 875 -20.07 26.13 21.60
CA PRO A 875 -20.18 25.09 20.57
C PRO A 875 -21.51 25.15 19.86
N VAL A 876 -21.45 25.04 18.53
CA VAL A 876 -22.62 24.83 17.68
C VAL A 876 -23.21 23.45 17.98
N ALA A 877 -24.51 23.43 18.30
CA ALA A 877 -25.22 22.19 18.58
C ALA A 877 -25.04 21.16 17.47
N GLY A 878 -24.65 19.96 17.88
CA GLY A 878 -24.34 18.86 16.98
C GLY A 878 -25.49 18.48 16.04
N TRP A 879 -25.12 17.97 14.91
CA TRP A 879 -26.02 17.34 13.93
C TRP A 879 -26.79 16.22 14.62
N GLN A 880 -28.07 16.37 14.84
CA GLN A 880 -28.92 15.32 15.41
C GLN A 880 -29.01 14.19 14.40
N LYS A 881 -28.49 13.00 14.75
CA LYS A 881 -28.76 11.73 14.07
C LYS A 881 -30.28 11.56 13.98
N LYS A 882 -30.88 11.94 12.87
CA LYS A 882 -32.21 11.43 12.54
C LYS A 882 -32.04 9.92 12.35
N GLN A 883 -32.86 9.14 13.07
CA GLN A 883 -32.96 7.68 12.88
C GLN A 883 -32.97 7.36 11.38
N GLN A 884 -31.92 6.74 10.90
CA GLN A 884 -31.80 6.26 9.54
C GLN A 884 -32.69 5.00 9.42
N ILE A 885 -33.85 5.16 8.85
CA ILE A 885 -34.43 4.14 7.99
C ILE A 885 -33.57 4.23 6.75
N ASP A 886 -32.97 3.11 6.33
CA ASP A 886 -32.02 3.05 5.20
C ASP A 886 -32.74 3.48 3.90
N PRO A 887 -32.64 4.76 3.47
CA PRO A 887 -33.38 5.25 2.30
C PRO A 887 -32.82 4.67 1.00
N ALA A 888 -31.56 4.24 1.02
CA ALA A 888 -30.91 3.66 -0.13
C ALA A 888 -31.50 2.28 -0.45
N ALA A 889 -31.71 1.42 0.56
CA ALA A 889 -32.29 0.10 0.35
C ALA A 889 -33.75 0.15 -0.14
N GLU A 890 -34.53 1.18 0.27
CA GLU A 890 -35.91 1.39 -0.19
C GLU A 890 -35.99 1.98 -1.60
N ARG A 891 -35.03 2.83 -1.99
CA ARG A 891 -35.05 3.62 -3.23
C ARG A 891 -35.09 2.76 -4.48
N TRP A 892 -34.35 1.65 -4.50
CA TRP A 892 -34.16 0.79 -5.66
C TRP A 892 -35.03 -0.51 -5.65
N LYS A 893 -36.03 -0.61 -4.78
CA LYS A 893 -36.87 -1.81 -4.68
C LYS A 893 -37.83 -2.02 -5.86
N SER A 894 -38.24 -0.94 -6.49
CA SER A 894 -39.22 -1.02 -7.58
C SER A 894 -38.52 -1.41 -8.89
N ALA A 895 -39.12 -2.37 -9.62
CA ALA A 895 -38.74 -2.71 -10.99
C ALA A 895 -39.46 -1.85 -12.04
N ASP A 896 -40.35 -0.93 -11.61
CA ASP A 896 -41.04 -0.03 -12.53
C ASP A 896 -40.08 0.98 -13.14
N PRO A 897 -39.95 1.05 -14.49
CA PRO A 897 -39.04 1.96 -15.16
C PRO A 897 -39.11 3.43 -14.70
N ALA A 898 -40.34 3.94 -14.54
CA ALA A 898 -40.55 5.31 -14.07
C ALA A 898 -40.10 5.51 -12.62
N ALA A 899 -40.20 4.50 -11.78
CA ALA A 899 -39.72 4.55 -10.40
C ALA A 899 -38.20 4.50 -10.34
N VAL A 900 -37.54 3.68 -11.18
CA VAL A 900 -36.06 3.61 -11.29
C VAL A 900 -35.48 4.95 -11.70
N ILE A 901 -36.08 5.64 -12.68
CA ILE A 901 -35.66 6.98 -13.09
C ILE A 901 -35.75 8.00 -11.93
N ARG A 902 -36.90 8.01 -11.23
CA ARG A 902 -37.06 8.87 -10.06
C ARG A 902 -36.04 8.55 -8.95
N SER A 903 -35.74 7.28 -8.76
CA SER A 903 -34.70 6.82 -7.83
C SER A 903 -33.34 7.39 -8.20
N GLY A 904 -32.92 7.33 -9.46
CA GLY A 904 -31.67 7.92 -9.95
C GLY A 904 -31.60 9.43 -9.73
N GLN A 905 -32.70 10.15 -10.03
CA GLN A 905 -32.78 11.59 -9.80
C GLN A 905 -32.69 11.96 -8.31
N SER A 906 -33.40 11.21 -7.45
CA SER A 906 -33.36 11.40 -6.00
C SER A 906 -31.99 11.09 -5.41
N TRP A 907 -31.34 10.04 -5.90
CA TRP A 907 -30.00 9.66 -5.52
C TRP A 907 -28.97 10.75 -5.84
N ALA A 908 -28.92 11.23 -7.08
CA ALA A 908 -28.02 12.29 -7.48
C ALA A 908 -28.24 13.59 -6.68
N ALA A 909 -29.51 13.96 -6.44
CA ALA A 909 -29.84 15.15 -5.66
C ALA A 909 -29.38 15.04 -4.20
N GLU A 910 -29.51 13.87 -3.57
CA GLU A 910 -29.06 13.62 -2.21
C GLU A 910 -27.52 13.69 -2.11
N ILE A 911 -26.82 13.02 -3.04
CA ILE A 911 -25.35 13.06 -3.10
C ILE A 911 -24.87 14.52 -3.20
N GLN A 912 -25.46 15.31 -4.09
CA GLN A 912 -25.10 16.72 -4.26
C GLN A 912 -25.39 17.57 -3.02
N ALA A 913 -26.51 17.31 -2.32
CA ALA A 913 -26.87 18.02 -1.10
C ALA A 913 -25.88 17.72 0.04
N ARG A 914 -25.49 16.45 0.22
CA ARG A 914 -24.50 16.00 1.21
C ARG A 914 -23.12 16.62 0.93
N HIS A 915 -22.67 16.56 -0.32
CA HIS A 915 -21.42 17.18 -0.75
C HIS A 915 -21.39 18.68 -0.44
N LYS A 916 -22.45 19.42 -0.77
CA LYS A 916 -22.56 20.85 -0.47
C LYS A 916 -22.51 21.12 1.04
N HIS A 917 -23.10 20.25 1.86
CA HIS A 917 -23.09 20.39 3.31
C HIS A 917 -21.65 20.22 3.85
N THR A 918 -20.93 19.23 3.39
CA THR A 918 -19.51 19.02 3.75
C THR A 918 -18.63 20.20 3.33
N ALA A 919 -18.87 20.79 2.15
CA ALA A 919 -18.19 22.01 1.70
C ALA A 919 -18.37 23.19 2.66
N ALA A 920 -19.56 23.37 3.19
CA ALA A 920 -19.85 24.42 4.17
C ALA A 920 -19.08 24.20 5.49
N ALA A 921 -19.00 22.95 5.97
CA ALA A 921 -18.25 22.59 7.16
C ALA A 921 -16.73 22.80 6.98
N LEU A 922 -16.17 22.43 5.82
CA LEU A 922 -14.77 22.69 5.46
C LEU A 922 -14.41 24.18 5.46
N ASN A 923 -15.28 25.03 4.91
CA ASN A 923 -15.09 26.48 4.93
C ASN A 923 -15.14 27.04 6.36
N GLN A 924 -15.98 26.46 7.22
CA GLN A 924 -16.03 26.84 8.63
C GLN A 924 -14.74 26.47 9.37
N ALA A 925 -14.18 25.28 9.11
CA ALA A 925 -12.91 24.83 9.68
C ALA A 925 -11.76 25.74 9.23
N ASP A 926 -11.70 26.10 7.95
CA ASP A 926 -10.70 27.02 7.40
C ASP A 926 -10.75 28.40 8.07
N THR A 927 -11.96 28.92 8.26
CA THR A 927 -12.18 30.21 8.94
C THR A 927 -11.67 30.18 10.39
N ARG A 928 -11.93 29.08 11.12
CA ARG A 928 -11.47 28.91 12.51
C ARG A 928 -9.96 28.78 12.60
N ILE A 929 -9.32 28.02 11.73
CA ILE A 929 -7.86 27.90 11.66
C ILE A 929 -7.23 29.27 11.32
N GLY A 930 -7.76 29.99 10.34
CA GLY A 930 -7.30 31.33 9.98
C GLY A 930 -7.43 32.33 11.11
N TYR A 931 -8.48 32.23 11.93
CA TYR A 931 -8.64 33.05 13.13
C TYR A 931 -7.56 32.73 14.17
N GLN A 932 -7.35 31.47 14.49
CA GLN A 932 -6.31 31.06 15.44
C GLN A 932 -4.92 31.51 14.99
N GLN A 933 -4.61 31.38 13.70
CA GLN A 933 -3.33 31.85 13.17
C GLN A 933 -3.10 33.34 13.43
N ARG A 934 -4.12 34.18 13.17
CA ARG A 934 -4.01 35.62 13.45
C ARG A 934 -3.78 35.93 14.93
N GLN A 935 -4.35 35.14 15.86
CA GLN A 935 -4.09 35.29 17.27
C GLN A 935 -2.62 34.93 17.59
N LEU A 936 -2.09 33.87 17.05
CA LEU A 936 -0.70 33.46 17.27
C LEU A 936 0.29 34.44 16.67
N ASP A 937 -0.02 35.10 15.56
CA ASP A 937 0.83 36.07 14.87
C ASP A 937 1.12 37.33 15.78
N HIS A 938 0.24 37.63 16.74
CA HIS A 938 0.41 38.75 17.66
C HIS A 938 1.22 38.42 18.93
N VAL A 939 1.38 37.13 19.26
CA VAL A 939 2.05 36.68 20.48
C VAL A 939 3.53 37.16 20.57
N PRO A 940 4.34 37.07 19.48
CA PRO A 940 5.74 37.47 19.55
C PRO A 940 5.93 38.97 19.92
N ALA A 941 5.12 39.85 19.33
CA ALA A 941 5.20 41.29 19.58
C ALA A 941 4.76 41.66 21.01
N THR A 942 3.72 40.98 21.50
CA THR A 942 3.23 41.15 22.87
C THR A 942 4.26 40.66 23.88
N ALA A 943 4.86 39.50 23.63
CA ALA A 943 5.90 38.95 24.50
C ALA A 943 7.19 39.77 24.50
N ALA A 944 7.60 40.35 23.37
CA ALA A 944 8.75 41.22 23.30
C ALA A 944 8.57 42.44 24.21
N LYS A 945 7.40 43.13 24.13
CA LYS A 945 7.06 44.22 25.01
C LYS A 945 6.98 43.79 26.47
N ALA A 946 6.41 42.63 26.74
CA ALA A 946 6.31 42.08 28.09
C ALA A 946 7.70 41.77 28.67
N ARG A 947 8.62 41.21 27.90
CA ARG A 947 10.01 40.92 28.32
C ARG A 947 10.75 42.21 28.67
N GLU A 948 10.66 43.24 27.83
CA GLU A 948 11.29 44.55 28.09
C GLU A 948 10.76 45.16 29.37
N ARG A 949 9.42 45.25 29.54
CA ARG A 949 8.78 45.81 30.71
C ARG A 949 9.04 44.99 31.98
N PHE A 950 9.06 43.67 31.88
CA PHE A 950 9.39 42.77 32.98
C PHE A 950 10.84 42.98 33.45
N ALA A 951 11.78 43.19 32.54
CA ALA A 951 13.18 43.46 32.86
C ALA A 951 13.32 44.80 33.63
N GLU A 952 12.53 45.83 33.28
CA GLU A 952 12.50 47.12 34.03
C GLU A 952 12.02 46.90 35.45
N LEU A 953 10.90 46.18 35.62
CA LEU A 953 10.33 45.89 36.96
C LEU A 953 11.27 45.03 37.81
N ALA A 954 11.93 44.03 37.18
CA ALA A 954 12.90 43.18 37.89
C ALA A 954 14.12 43.97 38.37
N ARG A 955 14.56 45.00 37.61
CA ARG A 955 15.65 45.89 38.00
C ARG A 955 15.23 46.77 39.18
N GLU A 956 14.05 47.37 39.13
CA GLU A 956 13.51 48.16 40.23
C GLU A 956 13.34 47.32 41.51
N TRP A 957 12.78 46.05 41.34
CA TRP A 957 12.64 45.14 42.47
C TRP A 957 13.98 44.79 43.12
N SER A 958 15.01 44.52 42.34
CA SER A 958 16.35 44.22 42.85
C SER A 958 16.96 45.37 43.64
N ILE A 959 16.66 46.62 43.27
CA ILE A 959 17.13 47.80 44.02
C ILE A 959 16.42 47.89 45.36
N ARG A 960 15.13 47.54 45.39
CA ARG A 960 14.33 47.57 46.63
C ARG A 960 14.71 46.46 47.59
N GLU A 961 15.03 45.26 47.10
CA GLU A 961 15.56 44.16 47.92
C GLU A 961 16.89 44.53 48.60
N ALA A 962 17.71 45.31 47.92
CA ALA A 962 18.96 45.80 48.50
C ALA A 962 18.77 46.87 49.54
N GLN A 963 17.61 47.61 49.63
CA GLN A 963 17.32 48.70 50.54
C GLN A 963 15.88 48.61 51.07
N PRO A 964 15.49 47.61 51.82
CA PRO A 964 14.07 47.35 52.14
C PRO A 964 13.43 48.38 53.07
N GLU A 965 14.17 49.04 53.97
CA GLU A 965 13.62 49.98 54.89
C GLU A 965 13.19 51.30 54.23
N ARG A 966 13.86 51.71 53.19
CA ARG A 966 13.57 52.90 52.43
C ARG A 966 12.27 52.88 51.62
N TYR A 967 11.73 51.68 51.34
CA TYR A 967 10.52 51.52 50.58
C TYR A 967 9.29 51.10 51.40
N ARG A 968 9.48 50.80 52.72
CA ARG A 968 8.37 50.52 53.63
C ARG A 968 7.51 51.78 53.85
N GLU A 969 8.12 52.97 53.86
CA GLU A 969 7.41 54.24 53.99
C GLU A 969 6.45 54.49 52.83
N ILE A 970 6.81 54.20 51.61
CA ILE A 970 5.96 54.31 50.40
C ILE A 970 4.69 53.45 50.50
N GLU A 971 4.81 52.24 51.01
CA GLU A 971 3.65 51.36 51.22
C GLU A 971 2.73 51.89 52.34
N GLN A 972 3.30 52.45 53.35
CA GLN A 972 2.50 53.04 54.43
C GLN A 972 1.76 54.31 53.98
N ASP A 973 2.40 55.17 53.21
CA ASP A 973 1.77 56.34 52.64
C ASP A 973 0.60 56.04 51.72
N LYS A 974 0.77 55.07 50.78
CA LYS A 974 -0.31 54.65 49.89
C LYS A 974 -1.43 53.90 50.58
N ARG A 975 -1.15 53.14 51.63
CA ARG A 975 -2.20 52.52 52.44
C ARG A 975 -3.02 53.58 53.18
N THR A 976 -2.36 54.68 53.54
CA THR A 976 -3.02 55.83 54.20
C THR A 976 -3.85 56.64 53.20
N GLU A 977 -3.34 56.90 52.00
CA GLU A 977 -4.10 57.51 50.90
C GLU A 977 -5.30 56.68 50.48
N ALA A 978 -5.13 55.35 50.32
CA ALA A 978 -6.24 54.43 49.97
C ALA A 978 -7.36 54.44 51.03
N ARG A 979 -7.00 54.49 52.33
CA ARG A 979 -7.97 54.60 53.41
C ARG A 979 -8.68 55.96 53.38
N GLN A 980 -7.98 57.07 53.04
CA GLN A 980 -8.58 58.40 52.91
C GLN A 980 -9.57 58.46 51.72
N LEU A 981 -9.20 57.88 50.55
CA LEU A 981 -10.04 57.81 49.40
C LEU A 981 -11.29 56.93 49.63
N ASP A 982 -11.17 55.82 50.34
CA ASP A 982 -12.31 54.97 50.72
C ASP A 982 -13.22 55.66 51.71
N ALA A 983 -12.65 56.49 52.67
CA ALA A 983 -13.42 57.27 53.56
C ALA A 983 -14.14 58.42 52.82
N GLU A 984 -13.53 59.05 51.82
CA GLU A 984 -14.15 60.09 50.97
C GLU A 984 -15.28 59.46 50.08
N ARG A 985 -15.05 58.28 49.44
CA ARG A 985 -16.05 57.59 48.70
C ARG A 985 -17.23 57.12 49.57
N SER A 986 -16.96 56.71 50.79
CA SER A 986 -18.00 56.42 51.80
C SER A 986 -18.80 57.67 52.22
N ARG A 987 -18.13 58.83 52.39
CA ARG A 987 -18.80 60.14 52.67
C ARG A 987 -19.65 60.56 51.45
N GLN A 988 -19.15 60.39 50.20
CA GLN A 988 -19.93 60.70 49.02
C GLN A 988 -21.17 59.78 48.85
N ARG A 989 -21.09 58.56 49.27
CA ARG A 989 -22.23 57.60 49.23
C ARG A 989 -23.26 58.02 50.33
N TYR A 990 -22.86 58.54 51.48
CA TYR A 990 -23.77 59.04 52.53
C TYR A 990 -24.48 60.33 52.14
N THR A 991 -23.83 61.24 51.41
CA THR A 991 -24.42 62.49 50.92
C THR A 991 -25.36 62.25 49.70
N SER A 992 -25.24 61.17 48.96
CA SER A 992 -26.19 60.83 47.87
C SER A 992 -27.45 60.17 48.39
N HIS A 993 -27.47 59.65 49.65
CA HIS A 993 -28.67 58.96 50.18
C HIS A 993 -29.65 59.99 50.90
N ASP A 994 -29.19 61.19 51.22
CA ASP A 994 -30.06 62.22 51.89
C ASP A 994 -30.81 63.10 50.87
N TYR A 995 -30.64 62.98 49.57
CA TYR A 995 -31.32 63.77 48.55
C TYR A 995 -32.57 63.09 47.89
N ASP A 996 -32.85 61.81 48.21
CA ASP A 996 -33.96 61.07 47.60
C ASP A 996 -35.18 60.88 48.54
N HIS A 997 -35.31 61.60 49.71
CA HIS A 997 -36.44 61.48 50.63
C HIS A 997 -37.38 62.69 50.70
N HIS A 998 -37.58 63.46 49.62
CA HIS A 998 -38.66 64.44 49.51
C HIS A 998 -39.18 64.54 48.07
N ARG A 999 -40.09 63.66 47.69
CA ARG A 999 -41.29 63.92 46.87
C ARG A 999 -42.19 62.71 46.90
N GLY A 1000 -43.35 62.95 47.62
CA GLY A 1000 -44.37 61.97 47.84
C GLY A 1000 -45.15 61.54 46.63
N GLY A 1001 -45.80 60.42 46.85
CA GLY A 1001 -46.75 59.74 46.07
C GLY A 1001 -48.02 60.49 45.64
N PRO A 1002 -49.15 59.91 45.33
CA PRO A 1002 -49.36 58.57 44.76
C PRO A 1002 -50.18 58.66 43.46
N ASP A 1003 -50.25 57.68 42.64
CA ASP A 1003 -51.56 57.10 42.17
C ASP A 1003 -51.37 55.92 41.17
N ARG A 1004 -52.07 54.87 41.51
CA ARG A 1004 -52.90 53.89 40.77
C ARG A 1004 -52.54 53.55 39.31
N GLY A 1005 -52.37 52.28 39.09
CA GLY A 1005 -53.37 51.68 38.21
C GLY A 1005 -52.89 50.69 37.21
N HIS A 1006 -53.25 49.46 37.43
CA HIS A 1006 -53.63 48.42 36.48
C HIS A 1006 -52.80 48.17 35.22
N GLY A 1007 -52.29 46.89 35.03
CA GLY A 1007 -52.92 46.03 34.08
C GLY A 1007 -51.99 45.13 33.43
N ARG A 1008 -52.08 43.83 33.74
CA ARG A 1008 -52.09 42.64 32.94
C ARG A 1008 -51.23 42.53 31.66
N SER A 1009 -50.36 41.56 31.72
CA SER A 1009 -50.30 40.35 30.77
C SER A 1009 -49.88 40.61 29.32
N MET A 1010 -48.83 40.07 28.93
CA MET A 1010 -48.58 38.76 28.30
C MET A 1010 -47.06 38.57 28.23
#